data_dc932d268aea28952546f8255c7ea158
#
_entry.id   dc932d268aea28952546f8255c7ea158
#
_cell.length_a   1.000
_cell.length_b   1.000
_cell.length_c   1.000
_cell.angle_alpha   90.00
_cell.angle_beta   90.00
_cell.angle_gamma   90.00
#
_symmetry.space_group_name_H-M   'P 1'
#
loop_
_entity.id
_entity.type
_entity.pdbx_description
1 polymer ?
#
loop_
_entity_poly.entity_id
_entity_poly.type
_entity_poly.pdbx_seq_one_letter_code
_entity_poly.pdbx_strand_id
1 'polypeptide(L)'
;MSFKLISHVNGDNDLIEAWLKYYLQLGVGSFHLVVHGSPEENSRLLAIKDSYPITIEDTYGGSFHIDEKKGRLDAVLARHTGQWVLLVDSDEFVEFPYRDIPETVDHLECAQANLMAAPMVQRLTADGSLETPPVIDDPFQFFPFCSVDLYRRMGVKGDIFKFPLFFCADGTRLSEGGNHHPALGQPPRGSKALAVTHHFKFRRTVPRRLESRINSAHPWRHESAQFREYLAEHSNRLPLESAFVYSRDELFRRELLRKLPALTKTQGAGERPRSSAGASGNRDGVKQLPVEASLKVPAGQQLVFVLPQSREFGGLEKHLLDFLCRLQQPAKPPIILCFGQDIISGHMDNDERNRVIVRCAQEPKTLGEWIVLIRSAEPDVLVFAYSWLKAFSWKAPVAAFLAGVRKRFSIQHLIPPPAPASVEGRSPGAVLRRLFGRRARYFMSARLSGYAVNKTICVSKAVRETLTAVYGFPRKKTLTVSNGVSTSAFTPSKENGAALRAKLGISEEQFLLVCAARLAKDKGIDLLLHAVSRVVRQGVPCKCIILGEGLLRQSLEQELNALGLWNHVYFEGFQKDVRPYLQAGSAFILLSYLEGLPLSVLEAMACGLPCIVTDVGGSAEVVRNRINGLVIAPGSLEGAEDAILYLSTHPAERAAMAKNARETVCQEFNIERSMHELARVILN
;
A
#
# COMPACT_ATOMS: atom_id res chain seq x y z
N MET A 1 -26.71 -0.36 -0.85
CA MET A 1 -27.23 -0.11 -2.22
C MET A 1 -26.81 -1.28 -3.10
N SER A 2 -27.67 -1.74 -4.02
CA SER A 2 -27.33 -2.81 -4.97
C SER A 2 -26.74 -2.15 -6.22
N PHE A 3 -25.47 -2.37 -6.50
CA PHE A 3 -24.78 -1.79 -7.67
C PHE A 3 -25.13 -2.56 -8.93
N LYS A 4 -25.22 -1.83 -10.03
CA LYS A 4 -25.58 -2.37 -11.34
C LYS A 4 -24.39 -2.35 -12.29
N LEU A 5 -24.14 -3.49 -12.93
CA LEU A 5 -23.14 -3.61 -13.96
C LEU A 5 -23.84 -3.73 -15.30
N ILE A 6 -23.49 -2.88 -16.25
CA ILE A 6 -23.94 -2.89 -17.62
C ILE A 6 -22.79 -3.38 -18.49
N SER A 7 -23.04 -4.34 -19.37
CA SER A 7 -22.02 -4.91 -20.24
C SER A 7 -22.55 -5.26 -21.62
N HIS A 8 -21.65 -5.22 -22.58
CA HIS A 8 -21.83 -5.84 -23.88
C HIS A 8 -21.06 -7.15 -23.94
N VAL A 9 -21.75 -8.25 -24.20
CA VAL A 9 -21.19 -9.60 -24.27
C VAL A 9 -21.16 -10.08 -25.72
N ASN A 10 -20.03 -10.62 -26.14
CA ASN A 10 -19.85 -11.15 -27.51
C ASN A 10 -18.98 -12.41 -27.50
N GLY A 11 -19.58 -13.54 -27.17
CA GLY A 11 -18.94 -14.85 -27.26
C GLY A 11 -17.76 -15.10 -26.34
N ASP A 12 -17.73 -14.49 -25.14
CA ASP A 12 -16.64 -14.64 -24.15
C ASP A 12 -16.88 -15.85 -23.21
N ASN A 13 -17.25 -17.00 -23.79
CA ASN A 13 -17.60 -18.21 -23.04
C ASN A 13 -16.51 -18.71 -22.08
N ASP A 14 -15.25 -18.45 -22.39
CA ASP A 14 -14.09 -18.90 -21.62
C ASP A 14 -13.88 -18.08 -20.32
N LEU A 15 -14.36 -16.83 -20.27
CA LEU A 15 -14.19 -15.93 -19.13
C LEU A 15 -15.48 -15.59 -18.38
N ILE A 16 -16.64 -15.78 -19.01
CA ILE A 16 -17.91 -15.20 -18.53
C ILE A 16 -18.25 -15.57 -17.08
N GLU A 17 -18.00 -16.81 -16.68
CA GLU A 17 -18.32 -17.27 -15.31
C GLU A 17 -17.34 -16.68 -14.27
N ALA A 18 -16.03 -16.62 -14.57
CA ALA A 18 -15.04 -15.97 -13.73
C ALA A 18 -15.34 -14.48 -13.59
N TRP A 19 -15.76 -13.82 -14.67
CA TRP A 19 -16.14 -12.42 -14.71
C TRP A 19 -17.36 -12.12 -13.83
N LEU A 20 -18.42 -12.95 -13.89
CA LEU A 20 -19.60 -12.82 -13.02
C LEU A 20 -19.22 -12.97 -11.55
N LYS A 21 -18.47 -14.03 -11.20
CA LYS A 21 -18.01 -14.30 -9.82
C LYS A 21 -17.18 -13.13 -9.27
N TYR A 22 -16.27 -12.59 -10.08
CA TYR A 22 -15.42 -11.46 -9.71
C TYR A 22 -16.24 -10.23 -9.29
N TYR A 23 -17.20 -9.82 -10.13
CA TYR A 23 -17.99 -8.63 -9.84
C TYR A 23 -19.02 -8.82 -8.73
N LEU A 24 -19.53 -10.03 -8.52
CA LEU A 24 -20.35 -10.33 -7.34
C LEU A 24 -19.55 -10.14 -6.04
N GLN A 25 -18.31 -10.56 -6.00
CA GLN A 25 -17.42 -10.37 -4.84
C GLN A 25 -17.14 -8.88 -4.57
N LEU A 26 -17.15 -8.05 -5.59
CA LEU A 26 -16.97 -6.60 -5.49
C LEU A 26 -18.26 -5.83 -5.15
N GLY A 27 -19.38 -6.52 -4.96
CA GLY A 27 -20.64 -5.91 -4.52
C GLY A 27 -21.61 -5.52 -5.64
N VAL A 28 -21.42 -6.05 -6.86
CA VAL A 28 -22.44 -5.94 -7.93
C VAL A 28 -23.63 -6.78 -7.56
N GLY A 29 -24.83 -6.18 -7.55
CA GLY A 29 -26.06 -6.87 -7.20
C GLY A 29 -26.91 -7.32 -8.39
N SER A 30 -26.67 -6.76 -9.59
CA SER A 30 -27.32 -7.19 -10.83
C SER A 30 -26.49 -6.87 -12.07
N PHE A 31 -26.59 -7.74 -13.07
CA PHE A 31 -25.93 -7.61 -14.37
C PHE A 31 -26.97 -7.33 -15.46
N HIS A 32 -26.77 -6.27 -16.22
CA HIS A 32 -27.62 -5.86 -17.32
C HIS A 32 -26.86 -6.01 -18.64
N LEU A 33 -27.16 -7.05 -19.40
CA LEU A 33 -26.36 -7.49 -20.53
C LEU A 33 -27.02 -7.21 -21.87
N VAL A 34 -26.27 -6.59 -22.78
CA VAL A 34 -26.57 -6.55 -24.22
C VAL A 34 -25.75 -7.62 -24.90
N VAL A 35 -26.40 -8.62 -25.48
CA VAL A 35 -25.75 -9.81 -26.04
C VAL A 35 -25.70 -9.73 -27.55
N HIS A 36 -24.49 -9.83 -28.10
CA HIS A 36 -24.27 -9.90 -29.56
C HIS A 36 -23.83 -11.30 -29.97
N GLY A 37 -24.29 -11.74 -31.18
CA GLY A 37 -23.93 -13.02 -31.74
C GLY A 37 -25.00 -14.09 -31.58
N SER A 38 -24.72 -15.29 -32.13
CA SER A 38 -25.64 -16.43 -32.09
C SER A 38 -25.73 -17.06 -30.68
N PRO A 39 -26.79 -17.84 -30.41
CA PRO A 39 -26.89 -18.62 -29.17
C PRO A 39 -25.73 -19.59 -28.98
N GLU A 40 -25.14 -20.14 -30.04
CA GLU A 40 -23.98 -21.03 -29.98
C GLU A 40 -22.73 -20.27 -29.52
N GLU A 41 -22.54 -19.04 -30.01
CA GLU A 41 -21.43 -18.18 -29.62
C GLU A 41 -21.53 -17.73 -28.16
N ASN A 42 -22.72 -17.66 -27.58
CA ASN A 42 -22.98 -17.26 -26.21
C ASN A 42 -23.49 -18.44 -25.35
N SER A 43 -23.20 -19.68 -25.73
CA SER A 43 -23.75 -20.91 -25.11
C SER A 43 -23.46 -21.01 -23.62
N ARG A 44 -22.27 -20.63 -23.15
CA ARG A 44 -21.93 -20.68 -21.73
C ARG A 44 -22.75 -19.66 -20.93
N LEU A 45 -22.86 -18.41 -21.37
CA LEU A 45 -23.69 -17.40 -20.74
C LEU A 45 -25.14 -17.88 -20.61
N LEU A 46 -25.71 -18.41 -21.70
CA LEU A 46 -27.09 -18.90 -21.70
C LEU A 46 -27.30 -20.08 -20.77
N ALA A 47 -26.30 -20.97 -20.61
CA ALA A 47 -26.35 -22.10 -19.71
C ALA A 47 -26.33 -21.70 -18.22
N ILE A 48 -25.69 -20.59 -17.86
CA ILE A 48 -25.49 -20.18 -16.46
C ILE A 48 -26.35 -18.99 -16.04
N LYS A 49 -27.07 -18.32 -16.96
CA LYS A 49 -27.78 -17.05 -16.72
C LYS A 49 -28.74 -17.12 -15.52
N ASP A 50 -29.41 -18.24 -15.31
CA ASP A 50 -30.39 -18.42 -14.24
C ASP A 50 -29.75 -18.68 -12.87
N SER A 51 -28.44 -18.93 -12.85
CA SER A 51 -27.64 -19.12 -11.62
C SER A 51 -27.05 -17.80 -11.08
N TYR A 52 -27.20 -16.71 -11.80
CA TYR A 52 -26.68 -15.39 -11.47
C TYR A 52 -27.76 -14.31 -11.62
N PRO A 53 -27.67 -13.15 -10.96
CA PRO A 53 -28.64 -12.07 -11.08
C PRO A 53 -28.49 -11.30 -12.39
N ILE A 54 -28.74 -12.00 -13.52
CA ILE A 54 -28.56 -11.50 -14.90
C ILE A 54 -29.90 -11.11 -15.49
N THR A 55 -29.95 -9.91 -16.08
CA THR A 55 -31.01 -9.46 -16.98
C THR A 55 -30.40 -9.30 -18.38
N ILE A 56 -30.87 -10.07 -19.36
CA ILE A 56 -30.53 -9.85 -20.75
C ILE A 56 -31.46 -8.74 -21.26
N GLU A 57 -30.90 -7.56 -21.47
CA GLU A 57 -31.63 -6.35 -21.83
C GLU A 57 -31.98 -6.33 -23.31
N ASP A 58 -31.11 -6.89 -24.14
CA ASP A 58 -31.26 -6.99 -25.58
C ASP A 58 -30.36 -8.07 -26.19
N THR A 59 -30.76 -8.62 -27.33
CA THR A 59 -29.99 -9.61 -28.07
C THR A 59 -30.05 -9.25 -29.59
N TYR A 60 -28.90 -9.21 -30.23
CA TYR A 60 -28.83 -8.93 -31.64
C TYR A 60 -27.72 -9.75 -32.33
N GLY A 61 -27.89 -9.99 -33.62
CA GLY A 61 -26.96 -10.75 -34.47
C GLY A 61 -26.51 -9.96 -35.68
N GLY A 62 -25.73 -10.60 -36.54
CA GLY A 62 -25.22 -10.01 -37.78
C GLY A 62 -23.81 -9.42 -37.61
N SER A 63 -23.41 -8.54 -38.55
CA SER A 63 -22.11 -7.88 -38.48
C SER A 63 -22.04 -6.92 -37.32
N PHE A 64 -20.89 -6.89 -36.63
CA PHE A 64 -20.68 -5.96 -35.53
C PHE A 64 -20.60 -4.51 -36.02
N HIS A 65 -21.47 -3.65 -35.52
CA HIS A 65 -21.47 -2.22 -35.76
C HIS A 65 -21.36 -1.46 -34.42
N ILE A 66 -20.38 -0.57 -34.33
CA ILE A 66 -20.11 0.15 -33.06
C ILE A 66 -21.25 1.08 -32.68
N ASP A 67 -21.89 1.73 -33.66
CA ASP A 67 -23.02 2.64 -33.40
C ASP A 67 -24.26 1.88 -32.93
N GLU A 68 -24.47 0.66 -33.40
CA GLU A 68 -25.55 -0.22 -32.96
C GLU A 68 -25.31 -0.68 -31.52
N LYS A 69 -24.10 -1.17 -31.19
CA LYS A 69 -23.70 -1.46 -29.81
C LYS A 69 -23.94 -0.25 -28.90
N LYS A 70 -23.48 0.94 -29.31
CA LYS A 70 -23.63 2.18 -28.57
C LYS A 70 -25.10 2.53 -28.32
N GLY A 71 -25.93 2.54 -29.36
CA GLY A 71 -27.35 2.87 -29.23
C GLY A 71 -28.12 1.94 -28.28
N ARG A 72 -27.78 0.63 -28.29
CA ARG A 72 -28.36 -0.36 -27.38
C ARG A 72 -27.91 -0.15 -25.93
N LEU A 73 -26.62 0.13 -25.70
CA LEU A 73 -26.10 0.45 -24.36
C LEU A 73 -26.65 1.78 -23.84
N ASP A 74 -26.80 2.81 -24.68
CA ASP A 74 -27.42 4.09 -24.33
C ASP A 74 -28.87 3.90 -23.87
N ALA A 75 -29.63 3.02 -24.53
CA ALA A 75 -31.00 2.68 -24.12
C ALA A 75 -31.06 1.98 -22.76
N VAL A 76 -30.05 1.17 -22.42
CA VAL A 76 -29.94 0.56 -21.07
C VAL A 76 -29.56 1.63 -20.06
N LEU A 77 -28.57 2.48 -20.34
CA LEU A 77 -28.13 3.57 -19.44
C LEU A 77 -29.27 4.51 -19.09
N ALA A 78 -30.12 4.87 -20.04
CA ALA A 78 -31.27 5.77 -19.82
C ALA A 78 -32.25 5.25 -18.75
N ARG A 79 -32.31 3.92 -18.54
CA ARG A 79 -33.15 3.29 -17.50
C ARG A 79 -32.52 3.32 -16.09
N HIS A 80 -31.25 3.71 -16.01
CA HIS A 80 -30.49 3.75 -14.76
C HIS A 80 -30.05 5.16 -14.34
N THR A 81 -30.77 6.19 -14.79
CA THR A 81 -30.55 7.58 -14.39
C THR A 81 -30.67 7.74 -12.87
N GLY A 82 -29.81 8.56 -12.28
CA GLY A 82 -29.77 8.81 -10.84
C GLY A 82 -29.00 7.75 -10.04
N GLN A 83 -28.25 6.87 -10.68
CA GLN A 83 -27.53 5.78 -10.03
C GLN A 83 -26.06 5.73 -10.47
N TRP A 84 -25.21 5.17 -9.61
CA TRP A 84 -23.86 4.76 -9.99
C TRP A 84 -23.91 3.51 -10.85
N VAL A 85 -23.20 3.53 -11.97
CA VAL A 85 -23.18 2.46 -12.95
C VAL A 85 -21.75 2.04 -13.21
N LEU A 86 -21.52 0.73 -13.23
CA LEU A 86 -20.29 0.11 -13.73
C LEU A 86 -20.51 -0.36 -15.17
N LEU A 87 -19.72 0.18 -16.10
CA LEU A 87 -19.78 -0.15 -17.52
C LEU A 87 -18.45 -0.78 -17.96
N VAL A 88 -18.46 -2.06 -18.24
CA VAL A 88 -17.27 -2.85 -18.63
C VAL A 88 -17.63 -3.89 -19.69
N ASP A 89 -16.68 -4.25 -20.55
CA ASP A 89 -16.85 -5.38 -21.47
C ASP A 89 -16.65 -6.72 -20.74
N SER A 90 -17.16 -7.83 -21.30
CA SER A 90 -17.13 -9.17 -20.67
C SER A 90 -15.72 -9.80 -20.60
N ASP A 91 -14.71 -9.18 -21.17
CA ASP A 91 -13.30 -9.55 -21.09
C ASP A 91 -12.46 -8.55 -20.27
N GLU A 92 -13.12 -7.72 -19.46
CA GLU A 92 -12.50 -6.69 -18.62
C GLU A 92 -12.81 -6.89 -17.15
N PHE A 93 -11.76 -6.77 -16.33
CA PHE A 93 -11.82 -6.87 -14.88
C PHE A 93 -11.24 -5.59 -14.27
N VAL A 94 -12.05 -4.87 -13.51
CA VAL A 94 -11.65 -3.57 -12.93
C VAL A 94 -11.18 -3.77 -11.50
N GLU A 95 -9.90 -3.50 -11.25
CA GLU A 95 -9.33 -3.42 -9.91
C GLU A 95 -9.55 -2.01 -9.34
N PHE A 96 -10.33 -1.92 -8.28
CA PHE A 96 -10.62 -0.66 -7.60
C PHE A 96 -9.51 -0.28 -6.61
N PRO A 97 -9.33 1.02 -6.31
CA PRO A 97 -8.36 1.48 -5.32
C PRO A 97 -8.78 1.20 -3.87
N TYR A 98 -10.04 0.82 -3.65
CA TYR A 98 -10.64 0.47 -2.37
C TYR A 98 -11.13 -0.98 -2.40
N ARG A 99 -11.59 -1.49 -1.25
CA ARG A 99 -11.94 -2.91 -1.09
C ARG A 99 -13.01 -3.41 -2.06
N ASP A 100 -14.03 -2.60 -2.29
CA ASP A 100 -15.19 -2.96 -3.11
C ASP A 100 -15.81 -1.73 -3.80
N ILE A 101 -16.85 -1.94 -4.60
CA ILE A 101 -17.55 -0.86 -5.32
C ILE A 101 -18.29 0.07 -4.35
N PRO A 102 -19.01 -0.40 -3.33
CA PRO A 102 -19.63 0.44 -2.32
C PRO A 102 -18.65 1.43 -1.68
N GLU A 103 -17.54 0.96 -1.15
CA GLU A 103 -16.52 1.79 -0.53
C GLU A 103 -15.89 2.78 -1.54
N THR A 104 -15.71 2.33 -2.78
CA THR A 104 -15.23 3.20 -3.86
C THR A 104 -16.19 4.35 -4.14
N VAL A 105 -17.49 4.07 -4.20
CA VAL A 105 -18.54 5.09 -4.44
C VAL A 105 -18.62 6.08 -3.27
N ASP A 106 -18.58 5.62 -2.03
CA ASP A 106 -18.56 6.48 -0.85
C ASP A 106 -17.40 7.49 -0.92
N HIS A 107 -16.21 7.03 -1.34
CA HIS A 107 -15.04 7.92 -1.52
C HIS A 107 -15.21 8.90 -2.69
N LEU A 108 -15.85 8.47 -3.79
CA LEU A 108 -16.17 9.37 -4.91
C LEU A 108 -17.16 10.46 -4.52
N GLU A 109 -18.21 10.10 -3.79
CA GLU A 109 -19.22 11.06 -3.28
C GLU A 109 -18.61 12.04 -2.29
N CYS A 110 -17.79 11.57 -1.34
CA CYS A 110 -17.04 12.44 -0.42
C CYS A 110 -16.11 13.41 -1.17
N ALA A 111 -15.51 12.97 -2.28
CA ALA A 111 -14.67 13.80 -3.14
C ALA A 111 -15.46 14.67 -4.12
N GLN A 112 -16.80 14.61 -4.10
CA GLN A 112 -17.70 15.24 -5.08
C GLN A 112 -17.36 14.86 -6.53
N ALA A 113 -16.79 13.69 -6.75
CA ALA A 113 -16.50 13.14 -8.07
C ALA A 113 -17.74 12.40 -8.61
N ASN A 114 -17.92 12.39 -9.92
CA ASN A 114 -19.01 11.70 -10.60
C ASN A 114 -18.52 10.66 -11.63
N LEU A 115 -17.21 10.44 -11.69
CA LEU A 115 -16.60 9.40 -12.52
C LEU A 115 -15.22 8.98 -11.99
N MET A 116 -14.81 7.75 -12.32
CA MET A 116 -13.49 7.20 -12.03
C MET A 116 -12.78 6.79 -13.33
N ALA A 117 -11.54 7.25 -13.49
CA ALA A 117 -10.68 6.85 -14.59
C ALA A 117 -9.90 5.57 -14.26
N ALA A 118 -9.63 4.75 -15.26
CA ALA A 118 -8.86 3.52 -15.16
C ALA A 118 -7.90 3.38 -16.34
N PRO A 119 -6.58 3.32 -16.14
CA PRO A 119 -5.66 2.86 -17.16
C PRO A 119 -5.97 1.41 -17.53
N MET A 120 -5.89 1.10 -18.82
CA MET A 120 -6.13 -0.24 -19.33
C MET A 120 -4.80 -0.98 -19.54
N VAL A 121 -4.70 -2.17 -18.99
CA VAL A 121 -3.54 -3.06 -19.14
C VAL A 121 -3.95 -4.31 -19.90
N GLN A 122 -3.18 -4.68 -20.92
CA GLN A 122 -3.39 -5.90 -21.68
C GLN A 122 -2.76 -7.07 -20.93
N ARG A 123 -3.54 -8.10 -20.62
CA ARG A 123 -3.08 -9.29 -19.91
C ARG A 123 -2.59 -10.35 -20.90
N LEU A 124 -1.46 -10.98 -20.56
CA LEU A 124 -0.72 -11.89 -21.43
C LEU A 124 -0.39 -13.19 -20.68
N THR A 125 -0.40 -14.30 -21.43
CA THR A 125 0.11 -15.59 -20.94
C THR A 125 1.60 -15.52 -20.63
N ALA A 126 2.10 -16.49 -19.88
CA ALA A 126 3.50 -16.52 -19.45
C ALA A 126 4.52 -16.60 -20.62
N ASP A 127 4.13 -17.18 -21.75
CA ASP A 127 4.96 -17.35 -22.93
C ASP A 127 4.52 -16.48 -24.13
N GLY A 128 3.53 -15.61 -23.96
CA GLY A 128 2.94 -14.78 -25.01
C GLY A 128 2.03 -15.55 -25.98
N SER A 129 1.76 -16.84 -25.74
CA SER A 129 0.89 -17.65 -26.59
C SER A 129 -0.56 -17.20 -26.52
N LEU A 130 -1.29 -17.36 -27.62
CA LEU A 130 -2.75 -17.20 -27.69
C LEU A 130 -3.50 -18.50 -27.34
N GLU A 131 -2.80 -19.58 -27.10
CA GLU A 131 -3.41 -20.85 -26.74
C GLU A 131 -3.93 -20.81 -25.30
N THR A 132 -5.24 -20.84 -25.12
CA THR A 132 -5.91 -20.80 -23.83
C THR A 132 -6.93 -21.93 -23.73
N PRO A 133 -7.24 -22.45 -22.52
CA PRO A 133 -8.26 -23.47 -22.32
C PRO A 133 -9.65 -22.95 -22.68
N PRO A 134 -10.64 -23.86 -22.87
CA PRO A 134 -12.03 -23.48 -23.17
C PRO A 134 -12.72 -22.72 -22.03
N VAL A 135 -12.27 -22.92 -20.78
CA VAL A 135 -12.77 -22.24 -19.59
C VAL A 135 -11.57 -21.81 -18.78
N ILE A 136 -11.60 -20.59 -18.26
CA ILE A 136 -10.56 -19.98 -17.44
C ILE A 136 -11.22 -19.59 -16.10
N ASP A 137 -10.92 -20.34 -15.05
CA ASP A 137 -11.49 -20.12 -13.73
C ASP A 137 -10.83 -18.95 -13.00
N ASP A 138 -9.50 -18.80 -13.12
CA ASP A 138 -8.75 -17.68 -12.58
C ASP A 138 -7.93 -16.97 -13.68
N PRO A 139 -8.51 -15.92 -14.29
CA PRO A 139 -7.82 -15.21 -15.37
C PRO A 139 -6.58 -14.47 -14.89
N PHE A 140 -6.50 -14.04 -13.64
CA PHE A 140 -5.32 -13.33 -13.13
C PHE A 140 -4.11 -14.26 -12.97
N GLN A 141 -4.36 -15.48 -12.54
CA GLN A 141 -3.32 -16.50 -12.45
C GLN A 141 -2.89 -16.99 -13.84
N PHE A 142 -3.83 -17.20 -14.75
CA PHE A 142 -3.54 -17.71 -16.09
C PHE A 142 -2.77 -16.70 -16.94
N PHE A 143 -3.03 -15.39 -16.78
CA PHE A 143 -2.37 -14.29 -17.48
C PHE A 143 -1.50 -13.44 -16.53
N PRO A 144 -0.34 -13.91 -16.10
CA PRO A 144 0.46 -13.25 -15.07
C PRO A 144 1.13 -11.96 -15.57
N PHE A 145 1.41 -11.85 -16.87
CA PHE A 145 2.05 -10.67 -17.44
C PHE A 145 1.04 -9.65 -17.95
N CYS A 146 1.46 -8.39 -17.99
CA CYS A 146 0.70 -7.31 -18.62
C CYS A 146 1.59 -6.38 -19.44
N SER A 147 0.98 -5.69 -20.39
CA SER A 147 1.61 -4.65 -21.20
C SER A 147 0.67 -3.45 -21.34
N VAL A 148 1.23 -2.25 -21.29
CA VAL A 148 0.52 -0.98 -21.51
C VAL A 148 0.75 -0.40 -22.91
N ASP A 149 1.74 -0.90 -23.63
CA ASP A 149 2.15 -0.41 -24.96
C ASP A 149 2.02 -1.46 -26.07
N LEU A 150 1.34 -2.58 -25.78
CA LEU A 150 1.21 -3.71 -26.71
C LEU A 150 0.66 -3.30 -28.07
N TYR A 151 -0.42 -2.52 -28.09
CA TYR A 151 -1.02 -2.03 -29.34
C TYR A 151 -0.05 -1.20 -30.17
N ARG A 152 0.72 -0.31 -29.54
CA ARG A 152 1.71 0.51 -30.23
C ARG A 152 2.83 -0.34 -30.84
N ARG A 153 3.28 -1.40 -30.15
CA ARG A 153 4.31 -2.32 -30.64
C ARG A 153 3.85 -3.12 -31.83
N MET A 154 2.57 -3.46 -31.88
CA MET A 154 1.98 -4.16 -33.01
C MET A 154 1.50 -3.21 -34.14
N GLY A 155 1.78 -1.90 -34.01
CA GLY A 155 1.32 -0.90 -35.02
C GLY A 155 -0.18 -0.63 -34.99
N VAL A 156 -0.91 -1.06 -33.97
CA VAL A 156 -2.37 -0.96 -33.86
C VAL A 156 -2.75 0.23 -32.95
N LYS A 157 -3.81 0.95 -33.32
CA LYS A 157 -4.40 2.00 -32.47
C LYS A 157 -5.24 1.37 -31.35
N GLY A 158 -5.17 1.93 -30.13
CA GLY A 158 -6.00 1.51 -29.01
C GLY A 158 -5.98 2.54 -27.88
N ASP A 159 -7.11 2.64 -27.19
CA ASP A 159 -7.21 3.49 -26.00
C ASP A 159 -6.52 2.85 -24.82
N ILE A 160 -5.85 3.69 -24.04
CA ILE A 160 -5.11 3.28 -22.83
C ILE A 160 -5.86 3.67 -21.54
N PHE A 161 -7.01 4.34 -21.66
CA PHE A 161 -7.84 4.77 -20.53
C PHE A 161 -9.30 4.48 -20.76
N LYS A 162 -10.00 4.14 -19.67
CA LYS A 162 -11.45 3.97 -19.58
C LYS A 162 -12.02 4.71 -18.39
N PHE A 163 -13.34 4.84 -18.38
CA PHE A 163 -14.09 5.37 -17.24
C PHE A 163 -15.17 4.35 -16.84
N PRO A 164 -14.76 3.25 -16.18
CA PRO A 164 -15.67 2.13 -15.92
C PRO A 164 -16.76 2.44 -14.92
N LEU A 165 -16.53 3.33 -13.95
CA LEU A 165 -17.48 3.66 -12.90
C LEU A 165 -17.85 5.16 -12.97
N PHE A 166 -19.14 5.46 -13.12
CA PHE A 166 -19.66 6.84 -13.20
C PHE A 166 -21.08 6.95 -12.69
N PHE A 167 -21.47 8.16 -12.25
CA PHE A 167 -22.84 8.49 -11.90
C PHE A 167 -23.63 8.80 -13.18
N CYS A 168 -24.67 8.01 -13.43
CA CYS A 168 -25.54 8.14 -14.61
C CYS A 168 -26.57 9.25 -14.37
N ALA A 169 -26.27 10.47 -14.82
CA ALA A 169 -27.19 11.59 -14.76
C ALA A 169 -28.16 11.58 -15.96
N ASP A 170 -29.19 12.42 -15.90
CA ASP A 170 -30.06 12.62 -17.04
C ASP A 170 -29.28 13.12 -18.26
N GLY A 171 -29.54 12.53 -19.44
CA GLY A 171 -28.80 12.82 -20.66
C GLY A 171 -27.42 12.14 -20.77
N THR A 172 -27.03 11.25 -19.85
CA THR A 172 -25.80 10.44 -19.97
C THR A 172 -25.90 9.51 -21.20
N ARG A 173 -24.85 9.53 -22.04
CA ARG A 173 -24.71 8.64 -23.22
C ARG A 173 -23.23 8.32 -23.45
N LEU A 174 -22.99 7.32 -24.29
CA LEU A 174 -21.65 7.00 -24.73
C LEU A 174 -21.16 7.97 -25.79
N SER A 175 -19.88 8.37 -25.73
CA SER A 175 -19.27 9.24 -26.73
C SER A 175 -19.05 8.50 -28.05
N GLU A 176 -18.74 9.24 -29.10
CA GLU A 176 -18.27 8.66 -30.39
C GLU A 176 -16.97 7.86 -30.12
N GLY A 177 -16.90 6.64 -30.64
CA GLY A 177 -15.75 5.75 -30.46
C GLY A 177 -15.93 4.62 -29.42
N GLY A 178 -17.12 4.48 -28.84
CA GLY A 178 -17.47 3.31 -28.01
C GLY A 178 -17.70 3.58 -26.53
N ASN A 179 -17.75 2.51 -25.75
CA ASN A 179 -18.11 2.52 -24.33
C ASN A 179 -16.99 2.92 -23.36
N HIS A 180 -15.91 3.48 -23.86
CA HIS A 180 -14.76 3.86 -23.01
C HIS A 180 -14.89 5.24 -22.36
N HIS A 181 -15.69 6.12 -22.96
CA HIS A 181 -15.84 7.52 -22.53
C HIS A 181 -17.31 7.92 -22.45
N PRO A 182 -17.94 7.90 -21.26
CA PRO A 182 -19.31 8.39 -21.13
C PRO A 182 -19.34 9.92 -21.27
N ALA A 183 -20.27 10.42 -22.09
CA ALA A 183 -20.66 11.82 -22.09
C ALA A 183 -21.73 11.97 -21.01
N LEU A 184 -21.34 12.46 -19.85
CA LEU A 184 -22.25 12.65 -18.69
C LEU A 184 -23.19 13.81 -18.97
N GLY A 185 -24.46 13.68 -18.58
CA GLY A 185 -25.45 14.76 -18.64
C GLY A 185 -25.15 15.95 -17.73
N GLN A 186 -24.06 15.89 -16.98
CA GLN A 186 -23.52 16.92 -16.09
C GLN A 186 -22.00 17.06 -16.29
N PRO A 187 -21.38 18.18 -15.88
CA PRO A 187 -19.95 18.37 -16.00
C PRO A 187 -19.16 17.23 -15.33
N PRO A 188 -18.17 16.63 -16.01
CA PRO A 188 -17.37 15.55 -15.47
C PRO A 188 -16.47 16.06 -14.33
N ARG A 189 -16.51 15.38 -13.19
CA ARG A 189 -15.66 15.61 -12.02
C ARG A 189 -14.94 14.31 -11.69
N GLY A 190 -13.70 14.18 -12.17
CA GLY A 190 -12.89 12.98 -11.98
C GLY A 190 -12.33 12.86 -10.56
N SER A 191 -12.16 11.62 -10.11
CA SER A 191 -11.44 11.32 -8.89
C SER A 191 -9.91 11.40 -9.11
N LYS A 192 -9.18 11.71 -8.04
CA LYS A 192 -7.70 11.56 -8.00
C LYS A 192 -7.30 10.08 -7.85
N ALA A 193 -8.15 9.27 -7.25
CA ALA A 193 -7.97 7.83 -7.17
C ALA A 193 -8.32 7.20 -8.52
N LEU A 194 -7.49 6.26 -8.97
CA LEU A 194 -7.64 5.58 -10.25
C LEU A 194 -7.93 4.10 -10.00
N ALA A 195 -8.87 3.52 -10.74
CA ALA A 195 -8.99 2.08 -10.89
C ALA A 195 -7.96 1.55 -11.92
N VAL A 196 -7.88 0.24 -12.12
CA VAL A 196 -7.10 -0.37 -13.21
C VAL A 196 -8.01 -1.33 -13.96
N THR A 197 -8.11 -1.21 -15.28
CA THR A 197 -8.86 -2.15 -16.11
C THR A 197 -7.92 -3.20 -16.68
N HIS A 198 -8.06 -4.45 -16.24
CA HIS A 198 -7.37 -5.60 -16.81
C HIS A 198 -8.15 -6.13 -17.99
N HIS A 199 -7.56 -6.09 -19.18
CA HIS A 199 -8.17 -6.51 -20.42
C HIS A 199 -7.60 -7.85 -20.90
N PHE A 200 -8.42 -8.89 -20.90
CA PHE A 200 -8.06 -10.27 -21.25
C PHE A 200 -8.41 -10.61 -22.69
N LYS A 201 -8.12 -9.70 -23.61
CA LYS A 201 -8.47 -9.81 -25.03
C LYS A 201 -7.69 -10.89 -25.78
N PHE A 202 -6.43 -11.10 -25.42
CA PHE A 202 -5.48 -11.92 -26.16
C PHE A 202 -5.57 -13.40 -25.78
N ARG A 203 -6.54 -14.12 -26.38
CA ARG A 203 -6.89 -15.51 -26.10
C ARG A 203 -7.10 -16.28 -27.40
N ARG A 204 -7.32 -17.59 -27.32
CA ARG A 204 -7.54 -18.50 -28.48
C ARG A 204 -8.62 -18.02 -29.46
N THR A 205 -9.54 -17.19 -29.04
CA THR A 205 -10.59 -16.65 -29.92
C THR A 205 -10.10 -15.53 -30.84
N VAL A 206 -8.92 -14.96 -30.60
CA VAL A 206 -8.37 -13.82 -31.35
C VAL A 206 -8.19 -14.13 -32.84
N PRO A 207 -7.57 -15.23 -33.29
CA PRO A 207 -7.41 -15.48 -34.72
C PRO A 207 -8.74 -15.49 -35.45
N ARG A 208 -9.75 -16.21 -34.94
CA ARG A 208 -11.10 -16.26 -35.54
C ARG A 208 -11.77 -14.87 -35.58
N ARG A 209 -11.63 -14.09 -34.52
CA ARG A 209 -12.16 -12.71 -34.47
C ARG A 209 -11.48 -11.79 -35.49
N LEU A 210 -10.17 -11.92 -35.68
CA LEU A 210 -9.44 -11.16 -36.70
C LEU A 210 -9.92 -11.53 -38.13
N GLU A 211 -10.06 -12.80 -38.43
CA GLU A 211 -10.56 -13.26 -39.71
C GLU A 211 -11.98 -12.75 -39.99
N SER A 212 -12.87 -12.83 -39.01
CA SER A 212 -14.23 -12.30 -39.15
C SER A 212 -14.22 -10.80 -39.44
N ARG A 213 -13.38 -10.02 -38.78
CA ARG A 213 -13.25 -8.57 -39.01
C ARG A 213 -12.63 -8.22 -40.35
N ILE A 214 -11.66 -8.99 -40.81
CA ILE A 214 -11.00 -8.79 -42.11
C ILE A 214 -11.96 -9.08 -43.26
N ASN A 215 -12.80 -10.11 -43.10
CA ASN A 215 -13.74 -10.57 -44.13
C ASN A 215 -15.09 -9.82 -44.12
N SER A 216 -15.26 -8.83 -43.24
CA SER A 216 -16.48 -8.02 -43.11
C SER A 216 -16.18 -6.53 -43.33
N ALA A 217 -17.23 -5.70 -43.41
CA ALA A 217 -17.11 -4.24 -43.45
C ALA A 217 -16.82 -3.63 -42.06
N HIS A 218 -16.00 -4.30 -41.25
CA HIS A 218 -15.73 -3.88 -39.89
C HIS A 218 -14.85 -2.61 -39.83
N PRO A 219 -15.15 -1.62 -38.96
CA PRO A 219 -14.40 -0.37 -38.86
C PRO A 219 -12.89 -0.57 -38.64
N TRP A 220 -12.49 -1.64 -37.94
CA TRP A 220 -11.08 -1.96 -37.65
C TRP A 220 -10.51 -3.07 -38.54
N ARG A 221 -10.99 -3.16 -39.81
CA ARG A 221 -10.54 -4.17 -40.78
C ARG A 221 -9.04 -4.06 -41.05
N HIS A 222 -8.55 -2.84 -41.22
CA HIS A 222 -7.13 -2.59 -41.54
C HIS A 222 -6.23 -2.99 -40.39
N GLU A 223 -6.54 -2.54 -39.17
CA GLU A 223 -5.79 -2.89 -37.98
C GLU A 223 -5.84 -4.39 -37.66
N SER A 224 -6.98 -5.03 -37.94
CA SER A 224 -7.12 -6.49 -37.80
C SER A 224 -6.25 -7.26 -38.79
N ALA A 225 -6.08 -6.75 -40.01
CA ALA A 225 -5.17 -7.33 -41.00
C ALA A 225 -3.70 -7.20 -40.57
N GLN A 226 -3.30 -6.02 -40.14
CA GLN A 226 -1.94 -5.79 -39.59
C GLN A 226 -1.64 -6.69 -38.42
N PHE A 227 -2.60 -6.84 -37.49
CA PHE A 227 -2.42 -7.70 -36.32
C PHE A 227 -2.32 -9.18 -36.70
N ARG A 228 -3.11 -9.65 -37.67
CA ARG A 228 -3.02 -11.02 -38.23
C ARG A 228 -1.66 -11.28 -38.87
N GLU A 229 -1.14 -10.32 -39.62
CA GLU A 229 0.18 -10.39 -40.24
C GLU A 229 1.27 -10.51 -39.20
N TYR A 230 1.22 -9.65 -38.19
CA TYR A 230 2.13 -9.72 -37.03
C TYR A 230 2.11 -11.11 -36.35
N LEU A 231 0.93 -11.68 -36.07
CA LEU A 231 0.82 -13.00 -35.46
C LEU A 231 1.39 -14.11 -36.33
N ALA A 232 1.19 -14.02 -37.65
CA ALA A 232 1.73 -15.00 -38.62
C ALA A 232 3.27 -14.97 -38.62
N GLU A 233 3.88 -13.78 -38.58
CA GLU A 233 5.34 -13.61 -38.54
C GLU A 233 5.95 -14.08 -37.21
N HIS A 234 5.18 -14.04 -36.11
CA HIS A 234 5.66 -14.35 -34.75
C HIS A 234 5.09 -15.65 -34.18
N SER A 235 4.70 -16.61 -35.07
CA SER A 235 4.21 -17.93 -34.67
C SER A 235 3.05 -17.89 -33.67
N ASN A 236 2.10 -16.98 -33.86
CA ASN A 236 0.94 -16.71 -33.01
C ASN A 236 1.33 -16.33 -31.54
N ARG A 237 2.47 -15.69 -31.36
CA ARG A 237 2.93 -15.20 -30.05
C ARG A 237 2.95 -13.68 -30.00
N LEU A 238 2.69 -13.14 -28.80
CA LEU A 238 2.74 -11.72 -28.53
C LEU A 238 4.12 -11.32 -27.99
N PRO A 239 4.58 -10.06 -28.23
CA PRO A 239 5.87 -9.61 -27.74
C PRO A 239 5.84 -9.42 -26.22
N LEU A 240 6.73 -10.11 -25.51
CA LEU A 240 6.89 -10.01 -24.07
C LEU A 240 8.00 -9.04 -23.63
N GLU A 241 8.74 -8.44 -24.54
CA GLU A 241 9.92 -7.60 -24.24
C GLU A 241 9.60 -6.38 -23.36
N SER A 242 8.37 -5.84 -23.43
CA SER A 242 7.89 -4.77 -22.55
C SER A 242 6.88 -5.24 -21.51
N ALA A 243 6.54 -6.53 -21.55
CA ALA A 243 5.63 -7.11 -20.58
C ALA A 243 6.30 -7.17 -19.19
N PHE A 244 5.52 -7.03 -18.15
CA PHE A 244 5.97 -7.11 -16.76
C PHE A 244 4.92 -7.87 -15.95
N VAL A 245 5.36 -8.51 -14.87
CA VAL A 245 4.44 -9.10 -13.92
C VAL A 245 3.62 -7.97 -13.32
N TYR A 246 2.31 -8.09 -13.38
CA TYR A 246 1.43 -7.02 -12.94
C TYR A 246 1.64 -6.73 -11.45
N SER A 247 1.89 -5.46 -11.16
CA SER A 247 1.64 -4.86 -9.85
C SER A 247 1.11 -3.45 -10.08
N ARG A 248 0.16 -3.03 -9.25
CA ARG A 248 -0.44 -1.69 -9.32
C ARG A 248 0.63 -0.59 -9.23
N ASP A 249 1.59 -0.74 -8.33
CA ASP A 249 2.69 0.21 -8.13
C ASP A 249 3.63 0.29 -9.34
N GLU A 250 3.92 -0.83 -9.99
CA GLU A 250 4.75 -0.84 -11.19
C GLU A 250 4.05 -0.15 -12.36
N LEU A 251 2.74 -0.38 -12.51
CA LEU A 251 1.92 0.31 -13.50
C LEU A 251 1.95 1.84 -13.28
N PHE A 252 1.75 2.29 -12.03
CA PHE A 252 1.71 3.71 -11.71
C PHE A 252 3.09 4.40 -11.71
N ARG A 253 4.19 3.66 -11.66
CA ARG A 253 5.56 4.19 -11.85
C ARG A 253 5.92 4.46 -13.31
N ARG A 254 5.23 3.84 -14.26
CA ARG A 254 5.52 4.01 -15.69
C ARG A 254 5.02 5.35 -16.22
N GLU A 255 5.80 6.01 -17.08
CA GLU A 255 5.54 7.39 -17.57
C GLU A 255 4.20 7.58 -18.32
N LEU A 256 3.51 6.50 -18.70
CA LEU A 256 2.25 6.54 -19.43
C LEU A 256 1.13 7.30 -18.72
N LEU A 257 1.15 7.36 -17.38
CA LEU A 257 0.15 8.08 -16.59
C LEU A 257 0.28 9.62 -16.69
N ARG A 258 1.39 10.15 -17.23
CA ARG A 258 1.52 11.59 -17.50
C ARG A 258 0.54 12.10 -18.57
N LYS A 259 -0.09 11.21 -19.30
CA LYS A 259 -1.09 11.49 -20.34
C LYS A 259 -2.54 11.36 -19.85
N LEU A 260 -2.77 11.42 -18.52
CA LEU A 260 -4.14 11.46 -17.98
C LEU A 260 -4.95 12.57 -18.66
N PRO A 261 -6.18 12.28 -19.10
CA PRO A 261 -7.06 13.30 -19.65
C PRO A 261 -7.19 14.51 -18.74
N ALA A 262 -7.31 15.70 -19.27
CA ALA A 262 -7.46 16.95 -18.51
C ALA A 262 -8.60 16.96 -17.48
N LEU A 263 -9.52 16.00 -17.58
CA LEU A 263 -10.65 15.77 -16.68
C LEU A 263 -10.25 15.43 -15.23
N THR A 264 -8.99 15.00 -15.00
CA THR A 264 -8.47 14.76 -13.66
C THR A 264 -7.79 15.98 -13.04
N LYS A 265 -7.63 17.08 -13.82
CA LYS A 265 -7.13 18.36 -13.35
C LYS A 265 -8.32 19.24 -12.96
N THR A 266 -8.85 19.08 -11.76
CA THR A 266 -9.83 20.01 -11.22
C THR A 266 -9.21 21.40 -11.10
N GLN A 267 -9.78 22.38 -11.78
CA GLN A 267 -9.57 23.80 -11.48
C GLN A 267 -10.09 24.05 -10.05
N GLY A 268 -9.18 24.38 -9.14
CA GLY A 268 -9.55 24.91 -7.85
C GLY A 268 -9.85 26.40 -8.00
N ALA A 269 -11.05 26.79 -7.64
CA ALA A 269 -11.38 28.02 -6.95
C ALA A 269 -12.90 28.27 -7.06
N GLY A 270 -13.55 28.34 -5.96
CA GLY A 270 -14.97 28.69 -5.85
C GLY A 270 -15.40 28.62 -4.39
N GLU A 271 -15.54 29.77 -3.81
CA GLU A 271 -15.95 30.17 -2.49
C GLU A 271 -16.85 29.18 -1.70
N ARG A 272 -16.54 29.06 -0.40
CA ARG A 272 -17.35 28.35 0.59
C ARG A 272 -18.65 29.10 0.88
N PRO A 273 -19.81 28.47 0.88
CA PRO A 273 -20.97 28.97 1.62
C PRO A 273 -20.85 28.57 3.11
N ARG A 274 -20.97 29.53 3.97
CA ARG A 274 -21.22 29.32 5.40
C ARG A 274 -22.60 28.68 5.57
N SER A 275 -22.68 27.56 6.27
CA SER A 275 -23.97 27.06 6.77
C SER A 275 -24.01 27.10 8.29
N SER A 276 -25.09 27.68 8.76
CA SER A 276 -25.49 27.87 10.13
C SER A 276 -25.96 26.57 10.80
N ALA A 277 -25.63 26.48 12.07
CA ALA A 277 -26.33 25.96 13.25
C ALA A 277 -27.35 24.82 13.14
N GLY A 278 -27.13 23.80 13.96
CA GLY A 278 -28.11 23.28 14.91
C GLY A 278 -28.77 21.96 14.57
N ALA A 279 -28.32 20.89 15.22
CA ALA A 279 -29.23 19.91 15.84
C ALA A 279 -28.45 19.03 16.81
N SER A 280 -28.80 19.09 18.07
CA SER A 280 -28.42 18.24 19.18
C SER A 280 -28.99 16.83 18.98
N GLY A 281 -28.13 15.80 19.02
CA GLY A 281 -28.53 14.40 19.07
C GLY A 281 -27.60 13.63 20.01
N ASN A 282 -28.19 13.11 21.04
CA ASN A 282 -27.68 12.32 22.15
C ASN A 282 -26.54 11.37 21.76
N ARG A 283 -25.39 11.48 22.44
CA ARG A 283 -24.30 10.50 22.39
C ARG A 283 -24.21 9.79 23.73
N ASP A 284 -24.71 8.59 23.76
CA ASP A 284 -24.42 7.66 24.85
C ASP A 284 -22.99 7.11 24.73
N GLY A 285 -22.24 7.31 25.78
CA GLY A 285 -21.30 6.40 26.41
C GLY A 285 -20.08 5.94 25.65
N VAL A 286 -19.18 6.82 25.22
CA VAL A 286 -17.75 6.47 25.11
C VAL A 286 -17.03 7.04 26.32
N LYS A 287 -16.58 6.17 27.23
CA LYS A 287 -15.70 6.56 28.33
C LYS A 287 -14.47 7.25 27.75
N GLN A 288 -14.33 8.55 28.02
CA GLN A 288 -13.10 9.29 27.78
C GLN A 288 -11.97 8.59 28.52
N LEU A 289 -10.95 8.14 27.76
CA LEU A 289 -9.66 7.74 28.30
C LEU A 289 -9.03 8.93 29.03
N PRO A 290 -8.25 8.72 30.12
CA PRO A 290 -7.63 9.81 30.85
C PRO A 290 -6.79 10.67 29.91
N VAL A 291 -6.92 11.98 30.03
CA VAL A 291 -6.14 12.97 29.27
C VAL A 291 -4.66 12.70 29.57
N GLU A 292 -3.94 12.15 28.59
CA GLU A 292 -2.50 11.96 28.66
C GLU A 292 -1.80 13.32 28.83
N ALA A 293 -0.77 13.38 29.65
CA ALA A 293 -0.09 14.63 30.00
C ALA A 293 0.43 15.35 28.73
N SER A 294 -0.06 16.55 28.50
CA SER A 294 0.27 17.33 27.32
C SER A 294 1.62 18.07 27.48
N LEU A 295 2.38 18.14 26.37
CA LEU A 295 3.72 18.75 26.34
C LEU A 295 3.62 20.25 25.98
N LYS A 296 4.22 21.14 26.81
CA LYS A 296 4.20 22.59 26.56
C LYS A 296 5.24 22.99 25.53
N VAL A 297 4.79 23.66 24.47
CA VAL A 297 5.66 24.34 23.51
C VAL A 297 5.89 25.77 24.02
N PRO A 298 7.14 26.28 24.08
CA PRO A 298 7.40 27.66 24.42
C PRO A 298 6.63 28.63 23.53
N ALA A 299 6.10 29.71 24.09
CA ALA A 299 5.23 30.64 23.36
C ALA A 299 5.93 31.22 22.13
N GLY A 300 5.25 31.18 20.98
CA GLY A 300 5.70 31.77 19.73
C GLY A 300 6.71 30.93 18.93
N GLN A 301 7.18 29.78 19.42
CA GLN A 301 8.09 28.91 18.66
C GLN A 301 7.40 28.20 17.51
N GLN A 302 8.00 28.31 16.30
CA GLN A 302 7.62 27.55 15.12
C GLN A 302 8.40 26.24 15.08
N LEU A 303 7.68 25.12 15.20
CA LEU A 303 8.24 23.78 15.04
C LEU A 303 8.11 23.34 13.57
N VAL A 304 9.21 22.88 12.99
CA VAL A 304 9.21 22.33 11.62
C VAL A 304 9.86 20.95 11.63
N PHE A 305 9.14 19.97 11.09
CA PHE A 305 9.62 18.59 10.93
C PHE A 305 9.84 18.32 9.44
N VAL A 306 11.01 17.78 9.12
CA VAL A 306 11.37 17.38 7.75
C VAL A 306 11.36 15.87 7.67
N LEU A 307 10.46 15.32 6.86
CA LEU A 307 10.37 13.90 6.58
C LEU A 307 11.00 13.57 5.23
N PRO A 308 11.76 12.48 5.12
CA PRO A 308 12.24 12.02 3.83
C PRO A 308 11.05 11.60 2.96
N GLN A 309 11.30 11.44 1.66
CA GLN A 309 10.29 10.85 0.77
C GLN A 309 10.00 9.42 1.23
N SER A 310 8.85 9.20 1.84
CA SER A 310 8.30 7.89 2.15
C SER A 310 7.19 7.56 1.15
N ARG A 311 7.00 6.27 0.88
CA ARG A 311 5.93 5.78 0.00
C ARG A 311 4.79 5.15 0.79
N GLU A 312 5.05 4.80 2.04
CA GLU A 312 4.14 4.06 2.90
C GLU A 312 4.22 4.63 4.32
N PHE A 313 3.08 4.64 5.01
CA PHE A 313 3.01 5.00 6.41
C PHE A 313 3.66 3.90 7.27
N GLY A 314 4.53 4.29 8.18
CA GLY A 314 5.28 3.35 9.01
C GLY A 314 5.55 3.84 10.42
N GLY A 315 6.49 3.17 11.09
CA GLY A 315 6.81 3.47 12.49
C GLY A 315 7.39 4.88 12.72
N LEU A 316 8.07 5.47 11.72
CA LEU A 316 8.59 6.83 11.81
C LEU A 316 7.45 7.85 11.83
N GLU A 317 6.54 7.73 10.89
CA GLU A 317 5.39 8.62 10.75
C GLU A 317 4.47 8.52 11.97
N LYS A 318 4.23 7.28 12.45
CA LYS A 318 3.46 7.03 13.67
C LYS A 318 4.11 7.69 14.90
N HIS A 319 5.41 7.49 15.09
CA HIS A 319 6.14 8.10 16.22
C HIS A 319 6.09 9.64 16.19
N LEU A 320 6.16 10.24 14.99
CA LEU A 320 6.02 11.68 14.84
C LEU A 320 4.61 12.16 15.18
N LEU A 321 3.56 11.49 14.68
CA LEU A 321 2.18 11.82 15.02
C LEU A 321 1.92 11.66 16.50
N ASP A 322 2.39 10.58 17.13
CA ASP A 322 2.30 10.36 18.57
C ASP A 322 2.93 11.51 19.38
N PHE A 323 4.02 12.11 18.89
CA PHE A 323 4.62 13.28 19.51
C PHE A 323 3.77 14.53 19.31
N LEU A 324 3.34 14.81 18.08
CA LEU A 324 2.60 16.03 17.74
C LEU A 324 1.22 16.09 18.42
N CYS A 325 0.53 14.97 18.55
CA CYS A 325 -0.78 14.89 19.21
C CYS A 325 -0.70 15.21 20.72
N ARG A 326 0.46 14.99 21.35
CA ARG A 326 0.70 15.29 22.78
C ARG A 326 1.14 16.70 23.06
N LEU A 327 1.45 17.49 22.02
CA LEU A 327 1.74 18.91 22.20
C LEU A 327 0.49 19.64 22.69
N GLN A 328 0.61 20.46 23.74
CA GLN A 328 -0.41 21.46 24.06
C GLN A 328 -0.51 22.41 22.87
N GLN A 329 -1.73 22.83 22.53
CA GLN A 329 -1.99 23.68 21.36
C GLN A 329 -0.93 24.79 21.28
N PRO A 330 0.06 24.70 20.39
CA PRO A 330 1.07 25.74 20.22
C PRO A 330 0.43 26.96 19.56
N ALA A 331 0.89 28.15 19.93
CA ALA A 331 0.42 29.40 19.33
C ALA A 331 0.61 29.42 17.78
N LYS A 332 1.62 28.68 17.28
CA LYS A 332 1.82 28.41 15.86
C LYS A 332 1.73 26.90 15.62
N PRO A 333 0.85 26.43 14.69
CA PRO A 333 0.76 25.01 14.39
C PRO A 333 2.10 24.47 13.85
N PRO A 334 2.54 23.28 14.28
CA PRO A 334 3.74 22.64 13.74
C PRO A 334 3.60 22.40 12.23
N ILE A 335 4.71 22.51 11.50
CA ILE A 335 4.77 22.25 10.06
C ILE A 335 5.49 20.94 9.82
N ILE A 336 4.90 20.04 9.03
CA ILE A 336 5.56 18.87 8.48
C ILE A 336 5.88 19.14 7.01
N LEU A 337 7.16 19.18 6.68
CA LEU A 337 7.66 19.22 5.31
C LEU A 337 7.88 17.78 4.83
N CYS A 338 7.07 17.31 3.90
CA CYS A 338 7.22 16.02 3.26
C CYS A 338 7.54 16.16 1.78
N PHE A 339 8.19 15.15 1.20
CA PHE A 339 8.60 15.17 -0.20
C PHE A 339 7.88 14.08 -0.98
N GLY A 340 7.21 14.47 -2.08
CA GLY A 340 6.39 13.58 -2.90
C GLY A 340 4.92 13.59 -2.49
N GLN A 341 4.32 12.42 -2.26
CA GLN A 341 2.91 12.30 -1.86
C GLN A 341 2.72 12.57 -0.36
N ASP A 342 1.58 13.13 -0.02
CA ASP A 342 1.14 13.26 1.37
C ASP A 342 0.60 11.92 1.88
N ILE A 343 1.45 11.18 2.56
CA ILE A 343 1.10 9.90 3.18
C ILE A 343 0.63 10.06 4.63
N ILE A 344 0.73 11.26 5.19
CA ILE A 344 0.48 11.53 6.61
C ILE A 344 -0.97 11.93 6.84
N SER A 345 -1.47 12.88 6.06
CA SER A 345 -2.82 13.43 6.26
C SER A 345 -3.93 12.37 6.15
N GLY A 346 -3.72 11.31 5.38
CA GLY A 346 -4.65 10.19 5.27
C GLY A 346 -4.78 9.35 6.56
N HIS A 347 -3.78 9.41 7.44
CA HIS A 347 -3.72 8.65 8.70
C HIS A 347 -4.03 9.51 9.94
N MET A 348 -4.24 10.82 9.75
CA MET A 348 -4.63 11.76 10.79
C MET A 348 -6.15 11.82 10.94
N ASP A 349 -6.65 11.93 12.17
CA ASP A 349 -8.04 12.28 12.43
C ASP A 349 -8.31 13.77 12.18
N ASN A 350 -9.56 14.23 12.35
CA ASN A 350 -9.94 15.62 12.08
C ASN A 350 -9.29 16.61 13.06
N ASP A 351 -9.09 16.21 14.32
CA ASP A 351 -8.45 17.05 15.34
C ASP A 351 -6.96 17.20 15.05
N GLU A 352 -6.29 16.13 14.68
CA GLU A 352 -4.88 16.10 14.31
C GLU A 352 -4.63 16.96 13.06
N ARG A 353 -5.49 16.87 12.03
CA ARG A 353 -5.40 17.70 10.82
C ARG A 353 -5.56 19.19 11.10
N ASN A 354 -6.32 19.55 12.10
CA ASN A 354 -6.50 20.95 12.49
C ASN A 354 -5.31 21.51 13.30
N ARG A 355 -4.49 20.65 13.86
CA ARG A 355 -3.35 21.01 14.72
C ARG A 355 -2.02 21.11 13.99
N VAL A 356 -1.89 20.53 12.81
CA VAL A 356 -0.62 20.39 12.09
C VAL A 356 -0.77 20.84 10.63
N ILE A 357 0.21 21.57 10.13
CA ILE A 357 0.27 21.95 8.71
C ILE A 357 1.17 20.97 7.97
N VAL A 358 0.62 20.19 7.04
CA VAL A 358 1.40 19.34 6.14
C VAL A 358 1.67 20.10 4.85
N ARG A 359 2.95 20.28 4.50
CA ARG A 359 3.40 20.91 3.25
C ARG A 359 4.16 19.89 2.42
N CYS A 360 3.63 19.54 1.27
CA CYS A 360 4.30 18.70 0.29
C CYS A 360 5.10 19.54 -0.69
N ALA A 361 6.36 19.19 -0.89
CA ALA A 361 7.26 19.89 -1.81
C ALA A 361 8.04 18.88 -2.68
N GLN A 362 8.71 19.36 -3.71
CA GLN A 362 9.76 18.58 -4.36
C GLN A 362 11.02 18.60 -3.49
N GLU A 363 11.68 17.43 -3.37
CA GLU A 363 12.92 17.34 -2.59
C GLU A 363 13.99 18.23 -3.22
N PRO A 364 14.55 19.22 -2.47
CA PRO A 364 15.59 20.10 -2.99
C PRO A 364 16.85 19.33 -3.41
N LYS A 365 17.40 19.66 -4.57
CA LYS A 365 18.58 18.99 -5.14
C LYS A 365 19.88 19.70 -4.74
N THR A 366 19.83 21.01 -4.52
CA THR A 366 20.98 21.85 -4.21
C THR A 366 20.93 22.39 -2.78
N LEU A 367 22.07 22.83 -2.27
CA LEU A 367 22.16 23.46 -0.96
C LEU A 367 21.35 24.78 -0.90
N GLY A 368 21.36 25.56 -1.99
CA GLY A 368 20.60 26.81 -2.11
C GLY A 368 19.11 26.61 -2.03
N GLU A 369 18.54 25.60 -2.75
CA GLU A 369 17.14 25.26 -2.69
C GLU A 369 16.71 24.82 -1.28
N TRP A 370 17.57 24.07 -0.57
CA TRP A 370 17.33 23.71 0.82
C TRP A 370 17.28 24.94 1.74
N ILE A 371 18.20 25.91 1.56
CA ILE A 371 18.19 27.13 2.34
C ILE A 371 16.91 27.95 2.10
N VAL A 372 16.47 28.07 0.85
CA VAL A 372 15.22 28.76 0.49
C VAL A 372 14.02 28.08 1.14
N LEU A 373 13.90 26.74 1.01
CA LEU A 373 12.80 25.99 1.59
C LEU A 373 12.76 26.14 3.12
N ILE A 374 13.91 26.02 3.79
CA ILE A 374 13.97 26.12 5.26
C ILE A 374 13.59 27.55 5.71
N ARG A 375 14.10 28.59 5.04
CA ARG A 375 13.75 29.99 5.36
C ARG A 375 12.28 30.28 5.16
N SER A 376 11.64 29.71 4.14
CA SER A 376 10.20 29.92 3.88
C SER A 376 9.28 29.28 4.94
N ALA A 377 9.81 28.36 5.75
CA ALA A 377 9.08 27.74 6.86
C ALA A 377 9.34 28.46 8.21
N GLU A 378 10.27 29.41 8.26
CA GLU A 378 10.65 30.23 9.43
C GLU A 378 10.80 29.40 10.73
N PRO A 379 11.59 28.31 10.76
CA PRO A 379 11.68 27.44 11.92
C PRO A 379 12.49 28.07 13.06
N ASP A 380 11.91 28.11 14.26
CA ASP A 380 12.69 28.28 15.50
C ASP A 380 13.35 26.96 15.91
N VAL A 381 12.63 25.85 15.69
CA VAL A 381 13.09 24.50 15.91
C VAL A 381 12.88 23.66 14.66
N LEU A 382 13.94 23.06 14.16
CA LEU A 382 13.91 22.20 12.98
C LEU A 382 14.35 20.77 13.33
N VAL A 383 13.51 19.79 13.02
CA VAL A 383 13.75 18.38 13.31
C VAL A 383 13.77 17.59 12.01
N PHE A 384 14.87 16.94 11.72
CA PHE A 384 15.00 16.01 10.60
C PHE A 384 14.67 14.59 11.10
N ALA A 385 13.58 14.02 10.67
CA ALA A 385 13.24 12.64 10.95
C ALA A 385 13.72 11.74 9.81
N TYR A 386 14.70 10.88 10.06
CA TYR A 386 15.30 10.04 9.04
C TYR A 386 14.88 8.58 9.14
N SER A 387 14.35 8.06 8.03
CA SER A 387 14.45 6.64 7.71
C SER A 387 15.70 6.40 6.84
N TRP A 388 16.27 5.20 6.90
CA TRP A 388 17.58 4.86 6.30
C TRP A 388 17.70 5.03 4.77
N LEU A 389 16.59 5.10 4.02
CA LEU A 389 16.56 4.97 2.55
C LEU A 389 17.31 6.06 1.77
N LYS A 390 17.53 7.24 2.37
CA LYS A 390 18.38 8.30 1.82
C LYS A 390 19.28 8.87 2.91
N ALA A 391 19.76 7.99 3.79
CA ALA A 391 20.58 8.32 4.91
C ALA A 391 21.73 9.27 4.53
N PHE A 392 21.90 10.31 5.32
CA PHE A 392 23.02 11.21 5.31
C PHE A 392 23.13 12.15 4.11
N SER A 393 22.00 12.72 3.65
CA SER A 393 22.12 13.97 2.90
C SER A 393 22.62 15.06 3.87
N TRP A 394 23.90 15.38 3.79
CA TRP A 394 24.48 16.50 4.56
C TRP A 394 23.88 17.85 4.17
N LYS A 395 23.30 17.98 2.97
CA LYS A 395 22.78 19.21 2.41
C LYS A 395 21.71 19.84 3.29
N ALA A 396 20.71 19.07 3.72
CA ALA A 396 19.61 19.60 4.52
C ALA A 396 20.06 20.11 5.91
N PRO A 397 20.82 19.33 6.73
CA PRO A 397 21.31 19.83 8.02
C PRO A 397 22.30 21.01 7.90
N VAL A 398 23.16 21.01 6.88
CA VAL A 398 24.08 22.14 6.62
C VAL A 398 23.31 23.36 6.14
N ALA A 399 22.30 23.20 5.28
CA ALA A 399 21.43 24.29 4.87
C ALA A 399 20.71 24.93 6.06
N ALA A 400 20.22 24.12 7.01
CA ALA A 400 19.61 24.62 8.22
C ALA A 400 20.60 25.43 9.09
N PHE A 401 21.85 24.99 9.16
CA PHE A 401 22.90 25.75 9.83
C PHE A 401 23.16 27.09 9.13
N LEU A 402 23.31 27.07 7.81
CA LEU A 402 23.57 28.31 7.00
C LEU A 402 22.32 29.21 6.93
N ALA A 403 21.13 28.70 7.04
CA ALA A 403 19.89 29.46 7.15
C ALA A 403 19.74 30.20 8.49
N GLY A 404 20.62 29.92 9.48
CA GLY A 404 20.62 30.58 10.78
C GLY A 404 19.67 29.94 11.79
N VAL A 405 19.09 28.74 11.52
CA VAL A 405 18.23 28.03 12.46
C VAL A 405 19.03 27.65 13.71
N ARG A 406 18.64 28.12 14.88
CA ARG A 406 19.40 27.91 16.11
C ARG A 406 19.23 26.51 16.70
N LYS A 407 18.00 25.98 16.75
CA LYS A 407 17.66 24.67 17.29
C LYS A 407 17.45 23.66 16.14
N ARG A 408 18.44 22.79 15.91
CA ARG A 408 18.44 21.79 14.82
C ARG A 408 18.66 20.40 15.38
N PHE A 409 17.74 19.50 15.12
CA PHE A 409 17.78 18.13 15.63
C PHE A 409 17.66 17.13 14.49
N SER A 410 18.16 15.92 14.72
CA SER A 410 17.85 14.77 13.84
C SER A 410 17.38 13.59 14.69
N ILE A 411 16.34 12.89 14.25
CA ILE A 411 15.86 11.65 14.83
C ILE A 411 16.19 10.51 13.87
N GLN A 412 16.86 9.47 14.38
CA GLN A 412 17.30 8.32 13.60
C GLN A 412 16.51 7.08 14.02
N HIS A 413 15.65 6.60 13.12
CA HIS A 413 14.71 5.50 13.39
C HIS A 413 15.24 4.11 13.00
N LEU A 414 16.31 4.03 12.21
CA LEU A 414 16.86 2.76 11.72
C LEU A 414 18.40 2.78 11.74
N ILE A 415 19.00 1.61 11.83
CA ILE A 415 20.43 1.45 11.60
C ILE A 415 20.69 1.68 10.09
N PRO A 416 21.59 2.59 9.72
CA PRO A 416 21.94 2.75 8.31
C PRO A 416 22.55 1.48 7.75
N PRO A 417 22.28 1.12 6.47
CA PRO A 417 22.90 -0.01 5.85
C PRO A 417 24.41 0.18 5.77
N PRO A 418 25.20 -0.89 5.73
CA PRO A 418 26.64 -0.79 5.52
C PRO A 418 26.93 -0.02 4.25
N ALA A 419 28.00 0.77 4.27
CA ALA A 419 28.41 1.55 3.10
C ALA A 419 28.56 0.61 1.88
N PRO A 420 28.06 1.00 0.69
CA PRO A 420 28.08 0.14 -0.48
C PRO A 420 29.50 -0.32 -0.79
N ALA A 421 29.64 -1.63 -1.03
CA ALA A 421 30.93 -2.23 -1.42
C ALA A 421 31.48 -1.54 -2.69
N SER A 422 32.80 -1.32 -2.74
CA SER A 422 33.44 -0.77 -3.94
C SER A 422 33.31 -1.77 -5.08
N VAL A 423 32.68 -1.38 -6.18
CA VAL A 423 32.70 -2.16 -7.42
C VAL A 423 34.15 -2.15 -7.91
N GLU A 424 34.76 -3.33 -8.01
CA GLU A 424 36.11 -3.53 -8.53
C GLU A 424 36.14 -3.28 -10.04
N GLY A 425 36.57 -2.09 -10.43
CA GLY A 425 36.87 -1.72 -11.83
C GLY A 425 38.36 -1.47 -12.00
N ARG A 426 39.02 -2.21 -12.91
CA ARG A 426 40.47 -2.19 -13.19
C ARG A 426 40.84 -1.05 -14.17
N SER A 427 40.66 0.24 -13.85
CA SER A 427 41.22 1.33 -14.70
C SER A 427 42.11 2.28 -13.90
N PRO A 428 43.21 2.85 -14.49
CA PRO A 428 44.16 3.71 -13.77
C PRO A 428 43.56 4.98 -13.15
N GLY A 429 42.46 5.53 -13.72
CA GLY A 429 41.70 6.62 -13.13
C GLY A 429 40.81 6.21 -11.95
N ALA A 430 40.70 4.91 -11.67
CA ALA A 430 39.97 4.35 -10.55
C ALA A 430 40.69 4.51 -9.21
N VAL A 431 42.03 4.67 -9.20
CA VAL A 431 42.82 4.79 -7.96
C VAL A 431 42.56 6.12 -7.25
N LEU A 432 42.47 7.25 -7.96
CA LEU A 432 42.09 8.53 -7.37
C LEU A 432 40.60 8.55 -6.97
N ARG A 433 39.71 7.91 -7.74
CA ARG A 433 38.32 7.67 -7.36
C ARG A 433 38.18 6.66 -6.19
N ARG A 434 39.17 5.78 -5.95
CA ARG A 434 39.25 4.90 -4.77
C ARG A 434 39.56 5.67 -3.49
N LEU A 435 40.47 6.63 -3.50
CA LEU A 435 40.84 7.46 -2.33
C LEU A 435 39.66 8.38 -1.88
N PHE A 436 38.80 8.83 -2.82
CA PHE A 436 37.58 9.61 -2.56
C PHE A 436 36.31 8.90 -3.04
N GLY A 437 36.29 7.56 -2.97
CA GLY A 437 35.22 6.72 -3.49
C GLY A 437 33.87 6.94 -2.80
N ARG A 438 32.81 6.32 -3.34
CA ARG A 438 31.43 6.38 -2.80
C ARG A 438 31.38 6.18 -1.29
N ARG A 439 32.23 5.28 -0.77
CA ARG A 439 32.32 4.96 0.67
C ARG A 439 32.83 6.13 1.49
N ALA A 440 33.91 6.79 1.08
CA ALA A 440 34.46 7.94 1.78
C ALA A 440 33.50 9.13 1.76
N ARG A 441 32.85 9.40 0.61
CA ARG A 441 31.81 10.44 0.49
C ARG A 441 30.58 10.13 1.37
N TYR A 442 30.21 8.87 1.49
CA TYR A 442 29.11 8.45 2.35
C TYR A 442 29.42 8.72 3.83
N PHE A 443 30.60 8.32 4.31
CA PHE A 443 31.04 8.59 5.68
C PHE A 443 31.21 10.09 5.96
N MET A 444 31.76 10.85 5.00
CA MET A 444 31.91 12.29 5.13
C MET A 444 30.54 12.99 5.18
N SER A 445 29.59 12.57 4.36
CA SER A 445 28.20 13.05 4.40
C SER A 445 27.54 12.76 5.76
N ALA A 446 27.71 11.56 6.30
CA ALA A 446 27.22 11.18 7.60
C ALA A 446 27.81 12.07 8.73
N ARG A 447 29.13 12.25 8.75
CA ARG A 447 29.79 13.13 9.73
C ARG A 447 29.32 14.57 9.62
N LEU A 448 29.28 15.15 8.42
CA LEU A 448 28.80 16.53 8.22
C LEU A 448 27.35 16.69 8.70
N SER A 449 26.48 15.71 8.41
CA SER A 449 25.12 15.71 8.91
C SER A 449 25.05 15.74 10.43
N GLY A 450 25.82 14.88 11.11
CA GLY A 450 25.87 14.83 12.57
C GLY A 450 26.47 16.07 13.24
N TYR A 451 27.45 16.72 12.60
CA TYR A 451 28.04 17.96 13.11
C TYR A 451 27.15 19.18 12.89
N ALA A 452 26.36 19.23 11.82
CA ALA A 452 25.50 20.35 11.47
C ALA A 452 24.27 20.51 12.38
N VAL A 453 23.86 19.45 13.09
CA VAL A 453 22.76 19.50 14.07
C VAL A 453 23.27 19.74 15.50
N ASN A 454 22.41 20.24 16.38
CA ASN A 454 22.72 20.44 17.81
C ASN A 454 22.76 19.09 18.54
N LYS A 455 21.74 18.22 18.28
CA LYS A 455 21.67 16.85 18.81
C LYS A 455 21.15 15.90 17.76
N THR A 456 21.67 14.65 17.80
CA THR A 456 21.15 13.51 17.07
C THR A 456 20.50 12.57 18.08
N ILE A 457 19.22 12.28 17.90
CA ILE A 457 18.40 11.44 18.76
C ILE A 457 18.27 10.08 18.07
N CYS A 458 18.66 9.02 18.76
CA CYS A 458 18.59 7.64 18.27
C CYS A 458 17.50 6.91 19.03
N VAL A 459 16.66 6.15 18.32
CA VAL A 459 15.56 5.40 18.94
C VAL A 459 16.00 4.18 19.75
N SER A 460 17.28 3.78 19.66
CA SER A 460 17.88 2.68 20.42
C SER A 460 19.37 2.92 20.67
N LYS A 461 19.94 2.19 21.64
CA LYS A 461 21.38 2.20 21.91
C LYS A 461 22.17 1.65 20.71
N ALA A 462 21.68 0.60 20.08
CA ALA A 462 22.29 -0.02 18.89
C ALA A 462 22.41 0.98 17.75
N VAL A 463 21.36 1.78 17.47
CA VAL A 463 21.42 2.87 16.48
C VAL A 463 22.47 3.90 16.88
N ARG A 464 22.51 4.33 18.14
CA ARG A 464 23.50 5.28 18.64
C ARG A 464 24.93 4.77 18.51
N GLU A 465 25.18 3.55 18.91
CA GLU A 465 26.50 2.92 18.81
C GLU A 465 26.96 2.81 17.37
N THR A 466 26.10 2.34 16.49
CA THR A 466 26.41 2.26 15.05
C THR A 466 26.73 3.64 14.47
N LEU A 467 25.95 4.66 14.77
CA LEU A 467 26.20 6.03 14.27
C LEU A 467 27.52 6.59 14.79
N THR A 468 27.83 6.37 16.07
CA THR A 468 29.04 6.94 16.67
C THR A 468 30.31 6.15 16.33
N ALA A 469 30.24 4.82 16.36
CA ALA A 469 31.40 3.95 16.15
C ALA A 469 31.72 3.76 14.64
N VAL A 470 30.68 3.55 13.81
CA VAL A 470 30.85 3.26 12.39
C VAL A 470 30.82 4.52 11.55
N TYR A 471 29.85 5.40 11.75
CA TYR A 471 29.62 6.57 10.90
C TYR A 471 30.27 7.86 11.41
N GLY A 472 30.89 7.84 12.59
CA GLY A 472 31.65 8.95 13.16
C GLY A 472 30.82 10.16 13.57
N PHE A 473 29.55 9.94 13.97
CA PHE A 473 28.74 10.98 14.60
C PHE A 473 29.37 11.42 15.94
N PRO A 474 29.29 12.71 16.30
CA PRO A 474 29.92 13.20 17.51
C PRO A 474 29.20 12.66 18.77
N ARG A 475 29.90 11.84 19.56
CA ARG A 475 29.33 11.17 20.77
C ARG A 475 28.64 12.15 21.74
N LYS A 476 29.21 13.35 21.92
CA LYS A 476 28.64 14.40 22.81
C LYS A 476 27.30 14.97 22.30
N LYS A 477 27.04 14.85 21.00
CA LYS A 477 25.80 15.34 20.37
C LYS A 477 24.79 14.21 20.12
N THR A 478 25.18 12.94 20.26
CA THR A 478 24.35 11.78 19.96
C THR A 478 23.83 11.15 21.23
N LEU A 479 22.53 11.08 21.41
CA LEU A 479 21.86 10.54 22.58
C LEU A 479 20.78 9.53 22.18
N THR A 480 20.31 8.74 23.14
CA THR A 480 19.23 7.77 22.92
C THR A 480 17.97 8.27 23.61
N VAL A 481 16.87 8.32 22.86
CA VAL A 481 15.50 8.40 23.37
C VAL A 481 14.73 7.27 22.73
N SER A 482 14.43 6.25 23.50
CA SER A 482 13.77 5.03 22.98
C SER A 482 12.35 5.32 22.57
N ASN A 483 11.87 4.63 21.51
CA ASN A 483 10.45 4.63 21.18
C ASN A 483 9.62 4.14 22.38
N GLY A 484 8.40 4.62 22.47
CA GLY A 484 7.44 4.18 23.47
C GLY A 484 6.13 3.71 22.84
N VAL A 485 5.31 3.01 23.62
CA VAL A 485 3.97 2.59 23.25
C VAL A 485 2.96 2.99 24.33
N SER A 486 1.73 3.34 23.91
CA SER A 486 0.62 3.62 24.84
C SER A 486 0.20 2.33 25.53
N THR A 487 0.60 2.17 26.79
CA THR A 487 0.26 0.99 27.60
C THR A 487 -1.17 1.01 28.11
N SER A 488 -1.88 2.13 27.97
CA SER A 488 -3.33 2.24 28.19
C SER A 488 -4.14 1.81 26.98
N ALA A 489 -3.67 2.11 25.76
CA ALA A 489 -4.33 1.72 24.52
C ALA A 489 -4.06 0.26 24.15
N PHE A 490 -2.82 -0.21 24.34
CA PHE A 490 -2.41 -1.59 24.11
C PHE A 490 -2.42 -2.35 25.44
N THR A 491 -3.51 -3.09 25.67
CA THR A 491 -3.73 -3.89 26.88
C THR A 491 -4.10 -5.32 26.53
N PRO A 492 -3.74 -6.31 27.36
CA PRO A 492 -4.27 -7.65 27.23
C PRO A 492 -5.80 -7.64 27.33
N SER A 493 -6.50 -8.36 26.48
CA SER A 493 -7.96 -8.57 26.54
C SER A 493 -8.28 -9.98 26.05
N LYS A 494 -8.67 -10.86 26.95
CA LYS A 494 -9.11 -12.21 26.60
C LYS A 494 -10.38 -12.19 25.80
N GLU A 495 -11.32 -11.31 26.12
CA GLU A 495 -12.61 -11.18 25.45
C GLU A 495 -12.46 -10.81 23.98
N ASN A 496 -11.71 -9.73 23.69
CA ASN A 496 -11.46 -9.32 22.30
C ASN A 496 -10.67 -10.38 21.52
N GLY A 497 -9.68 -11.00 22.17
CA GLY A 497 -8.90 -12.09 21.59
C GLY A 497 -9.76 -13.30 21.21
N ALA A 498 -10.62 -13.77 22.11
CA ALA A 498 -11.54 -14.86 21.86
C ALA A 498 -12.55 -14.53 20.75
N ALA A 499 -13.08 -13.31 20.73
CA ALA A 499 -13.99 -12.85 19.68
C ALA A 499 -13.34 -12.89 18.28
N LEU A 500 -12.07 -12.44 18.15
CA LEU A 500 -11.35 -12.52 16.87
C LEU A 500 -11.02 -13.96 16.49
N ARG A 501 -10.59 -14.81 17.43
CA ARG A 501 -10.34 -16.23 17.17
C ARG A 501 -11.60 -16.93 16.66
N ALA A 502 -12.74 -16.70 17.29
CA ALA A 502 -14.03 -17.23 16.86
C ALA A 502 -14.39 -16.77 15.43
N LYS A 503 -14.20 -15.49 15.13
CA LYS A 503 -14.45 -14.93 13.79
C LYS A 503 -13.58 -15.58 12.71
N LEU A 504 -12.34 -15.94 13.04
CA LEU A 504 -11.38 -16.54 12.11
C LEU A 504 -11.38 -18.07 12.15
N GLY A 505 -12.26 -18.71 12.95
CA GLY A 505 -12.32 -20.15 13.09
C GLY A 505 -11.06 -20.76 13.72
N ILE A 506 -10.36 -20.02 14.60
CA ILE A 506 -9.15 -20.47 15.29
C ILE A 506 -9.51 -20.90 16.70
N SER A 507 -9.33 -22.19 17.03
CA SER A 507 -9.62 -22.68 18.37
C SER A 507 -8.62 -22.22 19.43
N GLU A 508 -8.97 -22.32 20.72
CA GLU A 508 -8.09 -21.90 21.82
C GLU A 508 -6.82 -22.78 21.92
N GLU A 509 -6.91 -24.04 21.53
CA GLU A 509 -5.79 -24.98 21.53
C GLU A 509 -4.77 -24.71 20.42
N GLN A 510 -5.18 -24.01 19.36
CA GLN A 510 -4.28 -23.69 18.27
C GLN A 510 -3.30 -22.57 18.68
N PHE A 511 -2.02 -22.83 18.46
CA PHE A 511 -0.98 -21.85 18.70
C PHE A 511 -1.02 -20.77 17.60
N LEU A 512 -1.37 -19.52 17.98
CA LEU A 512 -1.51 -18.41 17.04
C LEU A 512 -0.32 -17.47 17.10
N LEU A 513 0.46 -17.45 16.03
CA LEU A 513 1.49 -16.42 15.80
C LEU A 513 0.86 -15.17 15.19
N VAL A 514 1.33 -14.00 15.60
CA VAL A 514 0.99 -12.72 14.97
C VAL A 514 2.27 -12.02 14.53
N CYS A 515 2.29 -11.54 13.30
CA CYS A 515 3.35 -10.72 12.74
C CYS A 515 2.74 -9.41 12.22
N ALA A 516 3.30 -8.27 12.60
CA ALA A 516 2.86 -6.96 12.09
C ALA A 516 4.08 -6.22 11.51
N ALA A 517 4.18 -6.20 10.19
CA ALA A 517 5.32 -5.62 9.48
C ALA A 517 4.95 -5.30 8.02
N ARG A 518 5.68 -4.37 7.40
CA ARG A 518 5.62 -4.18 5.95
C ARG A 518 6.08 -5.45 5.22
N LEU A 519 5.43 -5.78 4.12
CA LEU A 519 5.84 -6.92 3.29
C LEU A 519 7.03 -6.52 2.40
N ALA A 520 8.21 -6.42 3.03
CA ALA A 520 9.46 -5.99 2.44
C ALA A 520 10.59 -6.96 2.81
N LYS A 521 11.64 -7.03 1.97
CA LYS A 521 12.72 -8.00 2.12
C LYS A 521 13.45 -7.91 3.46
N ASP A 522 13.53 -6.71 4.04
CA ASP A 522 14.18 -6.48 5.32
C ASP A 522 13.38 -7.02 6.52
N LYS A 523 12.15 -7.47 6.34
CA LYS A 523 11.25 -7.95 7.41
C LYS A 523 11.23 -9.49 7.56
N GLY A 524 11.87 -10.25 6.65
CA GLY A 524 12.05 -11.69 6.78
C GLY A 524 10.74 -12.50 6.80
N ILE A 525 9.72 -12.03 6.06
CA ILE A 525 8.43 -12.74 5.99
C ILE A 525 8.56 -14.08 5.25
N ASP A 526 9.43 -14.16 4.26
CA ASP A 526 9.85 -15.38 3.59
C ASP A 526 10.39 -16.40 4.61
N LEU A 527 11.33 -15.98 5.46
CA LEU A 527 11.87 -16.82 6.53
C LEU A 527 10.76 -17.30 7.48
N LEU A 528 9.80 -16.44 7.82
CA LEU A 528 8.65 -16.79 8.66
C LEU A 528 7.79 -17.88 8.02
N LEU A 529 7.49 -17.78 6.71
CA LEU A 529 6.71 -18.80 6.00
C LEU A 529 7.40 -20.17 6.06
N HIS A 530 8.72 -20.22 5.81
CA HIS A 530 9.49 -21.45 5.91
C HIS A 530 9.53 -22.03 7.32
N ALA A 531 9.68 -21.19 8.36
CA ALA A 531 9.67 -21.63 9.75
C ALA A 531 8.30 -22.22 10.14
N VAL A 532 7.20 -21.55 9.79
CA VAL A 532 5.83 -22.07 10.02
C VAL A 532 5.61 -23.37 9.28
N SER A 533 6.08 -23.51 8.03
CA SER A 533 5.97 -24.75 7.25
C SER A 533 6.65 -25.94 7.97
N ARG A 534 7.83 -25.74 8.54
CA ARG A 534 8.51 -26.79 9.28
C ARG A 534 7.79 -27.21 10.55
N VAL A 535 7.30 -26.21 11.29
CA VAL A 535 6.53 -26.44 12.54
C VAL A 535 5.22 -27.20 12.27
N VAL A 536 4.49 -26.81 11.22
CA VAL A 536 3.24 -27.48 10.81
C VAL A 536 3.49 -28.94 10.38
N ARG A 537 4.59 -29.19 9.65
CA ARG A 537 4.99 -30.55 9.26
C ARG A 537 5.34 -31.47 10.43
N GLN A 538 5.70 -30.91 11.58
CA GLN A 538 5.89 -31.66 12.84
C GLN A 538 4.60 -31.91 13.60
N GLY A 539 3.43 -31.57 13.03
CA GLY A 539 2.12 -31.82 13.60
C GLY A 539 1.68 -30.81 14.67
N VAL A 540 2.38 -29.69 14.85
CA VAL A 540 1.96 -28.64 15.77
C VAL A 540 0.77 -27.88 15.19
N PRO A 541 -0.33 -27.70 15.93
CA PRO A 541 -1.52 -26.96 15.44
C PRO A 541 -1.24 -25.45 15.46
N CYS A 542 -0.34 -25.00 14.55
CA CYS A 542 0.09 -23.63 14.44
C CYS A 542 -0.68 -22.88 13.35
N LYS A 543 -1.10 -21.66 13.68
CA LYS A 543 -1.65 -20.66 12.75
C LYS A 543 -0.79 -19.40 12.82
N CYS A 544 -0.76 -18.62 11.73
CA CYS A 544 -0.02 -17.37 11.68
C CYS A 544 -0.84 -16.29 10.97
N ILE A 545 -0.98 -15.13 11.59
CA ILE A 545 -1.61 -13.96 11.00
C ILE A 545 -0.50 -12.94 10.70
N ILE A 546 -0.47 -12.46 9.46
CA ILE A 546 0.49 -11.46 8.98
C ILE A 546 -0.28 -10.18 8.63
N LEU A 547 -0.02 -9.11 9.39
CA LEU A 547 -0.60 -7.80 9.23
C LEU A 547 0.37 -6.88 8.50
N GLY A 548 -0.08 -6.23 7.45
CA GLY A 548 0.68 -5.26 6.68
C GLY A 548 0.59 -5.49 5.19
N GLU A 549 1.05 -4.50 4.45
CA GLU A 549 1.13 -4.49 3.00
C GLU A 549 2.56 -4.24 2.54
N GLY A 550 2.84 -4.45 1.26
CA GLY A 550 4.13 -4.14 0.68
C GLY A 550 4.41 -4.86 -0.63
N LEU A 551 5.52 -4.48 -1.25
CA LEU A 551 5.89 -4.93 -2.61
C LEU A 551 6.04 -6.47 -2.76
N LEU A 552 6.26 -7.18 -1.66
CA LEU A 552 6.45 -8.63 -1.69
C LEU A 552 5.15 -9.43 -1.51
N ARG A 553 3.98 -8.77 -1.36
CA ARG A 553 2.70 -9.44 -1.09
C ARG A 553 2.47 -10.62 -2.04
N GLN A 554 2.52 -10.38 -3.32
CA GLN A 554 2.25 -11.40 -4.34
C GLN A 554 3.27 -12.54 -4.32
N SER A 555 4.57 -12.23 -4.20
CA SER A 555 5.61 -13.28 -4.14
C SER A 555 5.50 -14.14 -2.87
N LEU A 556 5.12 -13.53 -1.75
CA LEU A 556 4.92 -14.25 -0.49
C LEU A 556 3.66 -15.13 -0.52
N GLU A 557 2.60 -14.71 -1.20
CA GLU A 557 1.40 -15.55 -1.42
C GLU A 557 1.70 -16.73 -2.35
N GLN A 558 2.52 -16.53 -3.38
CA GLN A 558 3.00 -17.64 -4.22
C GLN A 558 3.84 -18.64 -3.42
N GLU A 559 4.73 -18.14 -2.57
CA GLU A 559 5.55 -18.96 -1.69
C GLU A 559 4.71 -19.72 -0.65
N LEU A 560 3.72 -19.05 -0.06
CA LEU A 560 2.73 -19.66 0.83
C LEU A 560 2.02 -20.84 0.15
N ASN A 561 1.56 -20.66 -1.09
CA ASN A 561 0.91 -21.72 -1.86
C ASN A 561 1.87 -22.88 -2.18
N ALA A 562 3.12 -22.58 -2.57
CA ALA A 562 4.15 -23.59 -2.83
C ALA A 562 4.50 -24.42 -1.58
N LEU A 563 4.43 -23.82 -0.39
CA LEU A 563 4.64 -24.48 0.89
C LEU A 563 3.40 -25.21 1.41
N GLY A 564 2.22 -25.05 0.80
CA GLY A 564 0.95 -25.66 1.22
C GLY A 564 0.38 -25.04 2.49
N LEU A 565 0.64 -23.78 2.77
CA LEU A 565 0.31 -23.11 4.04
C LEU A 565 -1.03 -22.33 4.03
N TRP A 566 -1.81 -22.41 2.97
CA TRP A 566 -3.04 -21.60 2.81
C TRP A 566 -4.10 -21.82 3.91
N ASN A 567 -4.06 -22.97 4.64
CA ASN A 567 -4.88 -23.20 5.83
C ASN A 567 -4.20 -22.77 7.15
N HIS A 568 -2.95 -22.33 7.12
CA HIS A 568 -2.14 -22.05 8.31
C HIS A 568 -1.71 -20.60 8.43
N VAL A 569 -1.57 -19.89 7.32
CA VAL A 569 -1.09 -18.49 7.29
C VAL A 569 -2.12 -17.61 6.61
N TYR A 570 -2.47 -16.50 7.26
CA TYR A 570 -3.44 -15.53 6.80
C TYR A 570 -2.77 -14.16 6.62
N PHE A 571 -2.84 -13.61 5.41
CA PHE A 571 -2.42 -12.25 5.14
C PHE A 571 -3.63 -11.32 5.26
N GLU A 572 -3.75 -10.60 6.36
CA GLU A 572 -4.89 -9.72 6.66
C GLU A 572 -4.74 -8.29 6.10
N GLY A 573 -3.65 -8.02 5.36
CA GLY A 573 -3.40 -6.70 4.82
C GLY A 573 -3.08 -5.64 5.88
N PHE A 574 -3.12 -4.37 5.49
CA PHE A 574 -2.92 -3.26 6.42
C PHE A 574 -4.13 -3.15 7.36
N GLN A 575 -3.87 -3.14 8.66
CA GLN A 575 -4.89 -2.97 9.69
C GLN A 575 -4.66 -1.64 10.41
N LYS A 576 -5.69 -0.77 10.43
CA LYS A 576 -5.65 0.49 11.18
C LYS A 576 -5.59 0.23 12.69
N ASP A 577 -6.25 -0.82 13.15
CA ASP A 577 -6.22 -1.28 14.54
C ASP A 577 -5.69 -2.72 14.63
N VAL A 578 -4.46 -2.87 15.09
CA VAL A 578 -3.81 -4.18 15.26
C VAL A 578 -4.12 -4.83 16.63
N ARG A 579 -4.74 -4.10 17.55
CA ARG A 579 -4.98 -4.55 18.94
C ARG A 579 -5.78 -5.86 19.00
N PRO A 580 -6.90 -6.05 18.29
CA PRO A 580 -7.63 -7.32 18.36
C PRO A 580 -6.78 -8.53 17.96
N TYR A 581 -5.92 -8.36 16.95
CA TYR A 581 -5.03 -9.42 16.48
C TYR A 581 -3.94 -9.75 17.51
N LEU A 582 -3.32 -8.73 18.11
CA LEU A 582 -2.34 -8.92 19.19
C LEU A 582 -2.99 -9.57 20.40
N GLN A 583 -4.20 -9.17 20.78
CA GLN A 583 -4.95 -9.76 21.90
C GLN A 583 -5.37 -11.22 21.65
N ALA A 584 -5.53 -11.63 20.39
CA ALA A 584 -5.82 -13.01 20.01
C ALA A 584 -4.58 -13.90 19.95
N GLY A 585 -3.39 -13.33 19.81
CA GLY A 585 -2.12 -14.05 19.63
C GLY A 585 -1.71 -14.90 20.82
N SER A 586 -0.99 -15.98 20.55
CA SER A 586 -0.25 -16.77 21.56
C SER A 586 1.18 -16.28 21.71
N ALA A 587 1.78 -15.76 20.63
CA ALA A 587 3.07 -15.09 20.58
C ALA A 587 3.13 -14.13 19.38
N PHE A 588 4.02 -13.15 19.45
CA PHE A 588 4.36 -12.27 18.35
C PHE A 588 5.70 -12.69 17.73
N ILE A 589 5.85 -12.52 16.42
CA ILE A 589 7.07 -12.87 15.72
C ILE A 589 7.50 -11.80 14.70
N LEU A 590 8.79 -11.42 14.73
CA LEU A 590 9.37 -10.47 13.78
C LEU A 590 10.81 -10.87 13.44
N LEU A 591 11.02 -11.43 12.27
CA LEU A 591 12.30 -12.01 11.81
C LEU A 591 13.11 -11.04 10.94
N SER A 592 13.08 -9.77 11.25
CA SER A 592 13.71 -8.71 10.46
C SER A 592 15.23 -8.87 10.33
N TYR A 593 15.76 -8.41 9.19
CA TYR A 593 17.21 -8.24 8.96
C TYR A 593 17.69 -6.84 9.37
N LEU A 594 16.77 -5.90 9.54
CA LEU A 594 17.10 -4.51 9.88
C LEU A 594 16.00 -3.87 10.72
N GLU A 595 16.36 -3.34 11.89
CA GLU A 595 15.46 -2.59 12.77
C GLU A 595 16.19 -1.41 13.45
N GLY A 596 15.40 -0.45 13.91
CA GLY A 596 15.87 0.57 14.87
C GLY A 596 15.45 0.21 16.27
N LEU A 597 14.16 0.43 16.58
CA LEU A 597 13.41 -0.07 17.73
C LEU A 597 11.98 -0.32 17.26
N PRO A 598 11.59 -1.59 17.01
CA PRO A 598 10.33 -1.88 16.32
C PRO A 598 9.11 -1.58 17.21
N LEU A 599 8.25 -0.67 16.78
CA LEU A 599 7.01 -0.33 17.50
C LEU A 599 6.07 -1.53 17.63
N SER A 600 5.97 -2.37 16.59
CA SER A 600 5.10 -3.54 16.62
C SER A 600 5.49 -4.56 17.70
N VAL A 601 6.77 -4.68 18.03
CA VAL A 601 7.24 -5.49 19.16
C VAL A 601 6.79 -4.87 20.49
N LEU A 602 6.92 -3.55 20.65
CA LEU A 602 6.43 -2.85 21.85
C LEU A 602 4.93 -2.99 22.02
N GLU A 603 4.17 -2.88 20.93
CA GLU A 603 2.71 -3.04 20.90
C GLU A 603 2.29 -4.46 21.30
N ALA A 604 2.97 -5.48 20.79
CA ALA A 604 2.74 -6.87 21.13
C ALA A 604 3.04 -7.17 22.60
N MET A 605 4.20 -6.73 23.08
CA MET A 605 4.57 -6.87 24.48
C MET A 605 3.61 -6.12 25.40
N ALA A 606 3.13 -4.95 24.99
CA ALA A 606 2.11 -4.19 25.72
C ALA A 606 0.78 -4.95 25.80
N CYS A 607 0.40 -5.72 24.79
CA CYS A 607 -0.74 -6.63 24.83
C CYS A 607 -0.46 -7.93 25.62
N GLY A 608 0.74 -8.09 26.20
CA GLY A 608 1.12 -9.28 26.97
C GLY A 608 1.49 -10.47 26.09
N LEU A 609 2.08 -10.26 24.92
CA LEU A 609 2.62 -11.34 24.09
C LEU A 609 4.12 -11.50 24.31
N PRO A 610 4.62 -12.73 24.48
CA PRO A 610 6.04 -13.01 24.34
C PRO A 610 6.43 -12.85 22.87
N CYS A 611 7.59 -12.23 22.62
CA CYS A 611 8.02 -11.93 21.25
C CYS A 611 9.20 -12.82 20.83
N ILE A 612 9.14 -13.36 19.61
CA ILE A 612 10.27 -13.97 18.92
C ILE A 612 10.83 -12.91 17.98
N VAL A 613 12.09 -12.50 18.17
CA VAL A 613 12.74 -11.48 17.37
C VAL A 613 14.13 -11.90 16.94
N THR A 614 14.62 -11.34 15.86
CA THR A 614 16.03 -11.45 15.46
C THR A 614 16.89 -10.44 16.22
N ASP A 615 18.15 -10.79 16.49
CA ASP A 615 19.16 -9.92 17.13
C ASP A 615 19.65 -8.84 16.15
N VAL A 616 18.77 -7.87 15.89
CA VAL A 616 19.06 -6.72 15.02
C VAL A 616 18.58 -5.42 15.63
N GLY A 617 19.38 -4.37 15.52
CA GLY A 617 19.03 -3.05 16.02
C GLY A 617 18.69 -3.07 17.50
N GLY A 618 17.59 -2.39 17.84
CA GLY A 618 17.09 -2.33 19.21
C GLY A 618 16.17 -3.49 19.60
N SER A 619 15.96 -4.50 18.74
CA SER A 619 15.08 -5.64 19.06
C SER A 619 15.52 -6.37 20.33
N ALA A 620 16.83 -6.67 20.45
CA ALA A 620 17.40 -7.32 21.64
C ALA A 620 17.55 -6.38 22.86
N GLU A 621 17.33 -5.08 22.70
CA GLU A 621 17.24 -4.16 23.85
C GLU A 621 15.90 -4.27 24.57
N VAL A 622 14.86 -4.59 23.83
CA VAL A 622 13.48 -4.73 24.32
C VAL A 622 13.18 -6.16 24.72
N VAL A 623 13.51 -7.10 23.82
CA VAL A 623 13.29 -8.54 24.04
C VAL A 623 14.53 -9.15 24.66
N ARG A 624 14.41 -9.56 25.93
CA ARG A 624 15.47 -10.23 26.70
C ARG A 624 15.26 -11.74 26.59
N ASN A 625 16.24 -12.41 25.98
CA ASN A 625 16.13 -13.83 25.65
C ASN A 625 15.79 -14.69 26.87
N ARG A 626 14.76 -15.53 26.75
CA ARG A 626 14.19 -16.42 27.79
C ARG A 626 13.62 -15.71 29.03
N ILE A 627 13.53 -14.38 29.03
CA ILE A 627 12.95 -13.59 30.12
C ILE A 627 11.57 -13.07 29.74
N ASN A 628 11.46 -12.34 28.63
CA ASN A 628 10.22 -11.73 28.14
C ASN A 628 9.93 -12.07 26.66
N GLY A 629 10.73 -12.99 26.08
CA GLY A 629 10.63 -13.48 24.73
C GLY A 629 11.87 -14.27 24.32
N LEU A 630 12.02 -14.50 23.03
CA LEU A 630 13.15 -15.25 22.47
C LEU A 630 13.88 -14.39 21.42
N VAL A 631 15.20 -14.38 21.50
CA VAL A 631 16.07 -13.67 20.56
C VAL A 631 16.88 -14.70 19.76
N ILE A 632 16.81 -14.62 18.44
CA ILE A 632 17.46 -15.55 17.51
C ILE A 632 18.43 -14.83 16.57
N ALA A 633 19.34 -15.56 15.95
CA ALA A 633 20.24 -14.98 14.96
C ALA A 633 19.47 -14.55 13.69
N PRO A 634 19.82 -13.42 13.05
CA PRO A 634 19.21 -13.00 11.79
C PRO A 634 19.41 -14.06 10.70
N GLY A 635 18.33 -14.36 9.96
CA GLY A 635 18.33 -15.34 8.89
C GLY A 635 18.35 -16.81 9.34
N SER A 636 18.32 -17.10 10.65
CA SER A 636 18.32 -18.47 11.17
C SER A 636 16.92 -19.09 11.07
N LEU A 637 16.73 -19.95 10.06
CA LEU A 637 15.51 -20.73 9.89
C LEU A 637 15.31 -21.73 11.03
N GLU A 638 16.37 -22.43 11.43
CA GLU A 638 16.37 -23.38 12.54
C GLU A 638 16.05 -22.68 13.87
N GLY A 639 16.69 -21.52 14.15
CA GLY A 639 16.39 -20.75 15.36
C GLY A 639 14.94 -20.24 15.40
N ALA A 640 14.34 -19.88 14.24
CA ALA A 640 12.94 -19.49 14.17
C ALA A 640 12.01 -20.68 14.43
N GLU A 641 12.27 -21.84 13.84
CA GLU A 641 11.57 -23.09 14.06
C GLU A 641 11.61 -23.50 15.55
N ASP A 642 12.81 -23.56 16.15
CA ASP A 642 13.00 -23.92 17.56
C ASP A 642 12.26 -22.97 18.49
N ALA A 643 12.31 -21.66 18.23
CA ALA A 643 11.62 -20.66 19.02
C ALA A 643 10.10 -20.82 18.99
N ILE A 644 9.53 -21.11 17.81
CA ILE A 644 8.09 -21.36 17.64
C ILE A 644 7.70 -22.65 18.37
N LEU A 645 8.46 -23.73 18.18
CA LEU A 645 8.25 -25.00 18.84
C LEU A 645 8.30 -24.84 20.36
N TYR A 646 9.33 -24.15 20.87
CA TYR A 646 9.49 -23.92 22.31
C TYR A 646 8.26 -23.21 22.91
N LEU A 647 7.81 -22.09 22.32
CA LEU A 647 6.65 -21.37 22.84
C LEU A 647 5.33 -22.12 22.66
N SER A 648 5.21 -22.98 21.64
CA SER A 648 4.03 -23.78 21.43
C SER A 648 3.87 -24.94 22.42
N THR A 649 5.00 -25.54 22.83
CA THR A 649 5.03 -26.74 23.69
C THR A 649 5.26 -26.44 25.17
N HIS A 650 5.63 -25.21 25.56
CA HIS A 650 5.90 -24.80 26.92
C HIS A 650 4.96 -23.66 27.39
N PRO A 651 3.68 -23.95 27.66
CA PRO A 651 2.68 -22.92 27.97
C PRO A 651 2.95 -22.17 29.28
N ALA A 652 3.58 -22.79 30.26
CA ALA A 652 3.92 -22.14 31.55
C ALA A 652 5.01 -21.07 31.36
N GLU A 653 6.08 -21.40 30.63
CA GLU A 653 7.18 -20.48 30.31
C GLU A 653 6.70 -19.38 29.38
N ARG A 654 5.83 -19.70 28.41
CA ARG A 654 5.19 -18.70 27.56
C ARG A 654 4.38 -17.69 28.36
N ALA A 655 3.59 -18.16 29.35
CA ALA A 655 2.80 -17.28 30.21
C ALA A 655 3.68 -16.40 31.13
N ALA A 656 4.79 -16.94 31.65
CA ALA A 656 5.77 -16.17 32.41
C ALA A 656 6.43 -15.08 31.55
N MET A 657 6.87 -15.43 30.33
CA MET A 657 7.43 -14.46 29.38
C MET A 657 6.42 -13.39 28.99
N ALA A 658 5.16 -13.75 28.79
CA ALA A 658 4.06 -12.82 28.48
C ALA A 658 3.87 -11.75 29.57
N LYS A 659 3.86 -12.17 30.83
CA LYS A 659 3.81 -11.27 31.98
C LYS A 659 5.02 -10.33 32.02
N ASN A 660 6.22 -10.89 31.91
CA ASN A 660 7.47 -10.11 31.91
C ASN A 660 7.54 -9.13 30.72
N ALA A 661 7.02 -9.51 29.56
CA ALA A 661 6.94 -8.65 28.38
C ALA A 661 6.10 -7.39 28.67
N ARG A 662 4.90 -7.57 29.25
CA ARG A 662 4.04 -6.46 29.65
C ARG A 662 4.70 -5.56 30.68
N GLU A 663 5.29 -6.15 31.74
CA GLU A 663 5.96 -5.40 32.79
C GLU A 663 7.13 -4.57 32.26
N THR A 664 7.96 -5.15 31.37
CA THR A 664 9.09 -4.46 30.73
C THR A 664 8.63 -3.21 29.98
N VAL A 665 7.58 -3.32 29.17
CA VAL A 665 7.09 -2.19 28.38
C VAL A 665 6.45 -1.12 29.27
N CYS A 666 5.68 -1.51 30.28
CA CYS A 666 5.08 -0.56 31.21
C CYS A 666 6.12 0.25 31.96
N GLN A 667 7.24 -0.36 32.33
CA GLN A 667 8.29 0.28 33.15
C GLN A 667 9.29 1.07 32.28
N GLU A 668 9.71 0.52 31.14
CA GLU A 668 10.86 1.04 30.42
C GLU A 668 10.49 1.74 29.10
N PHE A 669 9.37 1.36 28.44
CA PHE A 669 9.00 1.81 27.09
C PHE A 669 7.60 2.43 27.03
N ASN A 670 7.15 3.05 28.11
CA ASN A 670 5.91 3.80 28.13
C ASN A 670 6.03 5.06 27.26
N ILE A 671 5.02 5.33 26.44
CA ILE A 671 5.03 6.43 25.49
C ILE A 671 5.12 7.81 26.16
N GLU A 672 4.47 7.99 27.31
CA GLU A 672 4.49 9.27 28.02
C GLU A 672 5.91 9.65 28.43
N ARG A 673 6.65 8.69 29.00
CA ARG A 673 8.06 8.88 29.35
C ARG A 673 8.90 9.20 28.11
N SER A 674 8.74 8.43 27.03
CA SER A 674 9.48 8.62 25.77
C SER A 674 9.24 10.02 25.19
N MET A 675 7.97 10.44 25.10
CA MET A 675 7.60 11.73 24.53
C MET A 675 8.03 12.92 25.40
N HIS A 676 7.99 12.79 26.73
CA HIS A 676 8.53 13.80 27.63
C HIS A 676 10.04 13.96 27.49
N GLU A 677 10.79 12.86 27.39
CA GLU A 677 12.24 12.90 27.16
C GLU A 677 12.57 13.53 25.80
N LEU A 678 11.82 13.16 24.74
CA LEU A 678 11.96 13.74 23.42
C LEU A 678 11.68 15.26 23.43
N ALA A 679 10.58 15.67 24.06
CA ALA A 679 10.23 17.08 24.21
C ALA A 679 11.30 17.87 24.96
N ARG A 680 11.83 17.32 26.06
CA ARG A 680 12.92 17.96 26.82
C ARG A 680 14.15 18.20 25.98
N VAL A 681 14.46 17.31 25.04
CA VAL A 681 15.61 17.48 24.13
C VAL A 681 15.33 18.50 23.02
N ILE A 682 14.11 18.52 22.46
CA ILE A 682 13.77 19.31 21.28
C ILE A 682 13.32 20.73 21.66
N LEU A 683 12.54 20.88 22.73
CA LEU A 683 11.90 22.15 23.08
C LEU A 683 12.78 23.02 24.01
N ASN A 684 13.62 22.43 24.84
CA ASN A 684 14.56 23.14 25.72
C ASN A 684 15.93 23.32 25.04
#